data_0706f6a66851bd72975c23053ca0e26b
#
_entry.id   0706f6a66851bd72975c23053ca0e26b
#
_cell.length_a   1.000
_cell.length_b   1.000
_cell.length_c   1.000
_cell.angle_alpha   90.00
_cell.angle_beta   90.00
_cell.angle_gamma   90.00
#
_symmetry.space_group_name_H-M   'P 1'
#
loop_
_entity.id
_entity.type
_entity.pdbx_description
1 polymer ?
#
loop_
_entity_poly.entity_id
_entity_poly.type
_entity_poly.pdbx_seq_one_letter_code
_entity_poly.pdbx_strand_id
1 'polypeptide(L)'
;MEIENLFSTNPGTSGEITGKQPVADQLQPAMLETPFKKIALALSGGGFRAAAYSLGTMSYLHHLPYPNSEKHEATVLDNVEFIASASGGSFAAILYSMQVQLKLPFEQTYKELLEFLNGQVLLEGVLGRINDPGEWKSDGSKNLINAFASIYDEKLFKRKTFGIYRDPEVAGGRRLEVCFNATEFHRGISFRFQASNVAADKAKIGNKYVYFDAFDEKAMETAGKIKLADILAASSCFPAGFEPIMFPDDFAYKGIGDQGELTTAELRKALTVTDYNNQPRQDAVDIGLMDGGINDNQGLYSTLLADRRRRQKKPSDGFDLIFISDVASYFMDAYKAPKQSDQGDIRQSSVNGLLERPLKSFLPKKIRGITGWAWLGLLLTLAIVITYFCSNHLTVRNCAIGAGSVTGSLTIILILLKMFLFNKPLKNFLSKFFRLGNESLVPILKGQIQGLQNFTDEAIGKLVSYIRNAPIGKLEQMGQTRLNSMLSLVMDINLKQTRRLIFDAFYGEFYGVDVWQNRRVFNVIYELSEKNTVNRKAVLETKFYKTYGFGQQTDENVWARDCIEVLTSNCEALNVIAEKARTMGTTLWTDQKDLDEHRIMDVVCAGQFTTCAKLLEYCMVVERILDNGVKNPNHPIQIAFDEKELEIFQGLRTKIQLDWDEFKNDPYFLYKESLKSKQN
;
A
#
# COMPACT_ATOMS: atom_id res chain seq x y z
N MET A 1 -7.83 18.55 20.03
CA MET A 1 -7.94 18.83 18.59
C MET A 1 -8.97 17.85 18.12
N GLU A 2 -10.17 18.34 17.94
CA GLU A 2 -11.39 17.54 17.78
C GLU A 2 -11.37 16.82 16.44
N ILE A 3 -11.56 15.52 16.51
CA ILE A 3 -11.64 14.61 15.35
C ILE A 3 -12.74 15.01 14.37
N GLU A 4 -13.75 15.76 14.83
CA GLU A 4 -14.83 16.30 13.98
C GLU A 4 -14.34 17.19 12.83
N ASN A 5 -13.23 17.90 12.98
CA ASN A 5 -12.67 18.75 11.91
C ASN A 5 -11.95 17.96 10.81
N LEU A 6 -11.61 16.70 11.03
CA LEU A 6 -11.04 15.82 10.02
C LEU A 6 -12.08 15.27 9.03
N PHE A 7 -13.35 15.31 9.40
CA PHE A 7 -14.45 14.69 8.64
C PHE A 7 -15.51 15.68 8.12
N SER A 8 -15.41 16.96 8.49
CA SER A 8 -16.35 17.99 8.03
C SER A 8 -16.07 18.40 6.58
N THR A 9 -17.00 18.11 5.70
CA THR A 9 -17.00 18.54 4.29
C THR A 9 -17.72 19.87 4.05
N ASN A 10 -18.18 20.59 5.12
CA ASN A 10 -18.82 21.89 4.97
C ASN A 10 -18.17 22.96 5.85
N PRO A 11 -17.45 23.93 5.27
CA PRO A 11 -17.05 25.14 5.98
C PRO A 11 -18.12 26.21 5.79
N GLY A 12 -18.97 26.35 6.76
CA GLY A 12 -19.93 27.45 6.73
C GLY A 12 -21.02 27.30 7.78
N THR A 13 -20.64 27.44 9.03
CA THR A 13 -21.41 28.14 10.08
C THR A 13 -20.62 28.01 11.39
N SER A 14 -20.07 29.12 11.86
CA SER A 14 -19.67 29.32 13.23
C SER A 14 -20.96 29.42 14.07
N GLY A 15 -21.37 28.30 14.65
CA GLY A 15 -22.50 28.18 15.56
C GLY A 15 -22.09 27.30 16.72
N GLU A 16 -22.42 27.77 17.91
CA GLU A 16 -22.17 27.19 19.21
C GLU A 16 -22.27 25.65 19.25
N ILE A 17 -21.27 25.04 19.85
CA ILE A 17 -21.26 23.61 20.18
C ILE A 17 -22.24 23.36 21.33
N THR A 18 -23.51 23.27 20.98
CA THR A 18 -24.49 22.59 21.83
C THR A 18 -24.45 21.11 21.42
N GLY A 19 -24.19 20.25 22.40
CA GLY A 19 -24.03 18.79 22.22
C GLY A 19 -25.25 18.13 21.56
N LYS A 20 -25.35 18.27 20.25
CA LYS A 20 -26.22 17.45 19.41
C LYS A 20 -25.41 16.27 18.94
N GLN A 21 -25.87 15.08 19.28
CA GLN A 21 -25.41 13.83 18.70
C GLN A 21 -25.33 13.97 17.18
N PRO A 22 -24.28 13.37 16.53
CA PRO A 22 -24.14 13.47 15.10
C PRO A 22 -25.36 12.88 14.39
N VAL A 23 -25.57 13.32 13.16
CA VAL A 23 -26.66 13.02 12.20
C VAL A 23 -26.96 11.51 11.98
N ALA A 24 -26.65 10.64 12.92
CA ALA A 24 -27.02 9.23 12.95
C ALA A 24 -28.53 8.97 12.87
N ASP A 25 -29.35 9.92 13.32
CA ASP A 25 -30.80 9.77 13.37
C ASP A 25 -31.53 9.84 12.02
N GLN A 26 -30.82 10.04 10.90
CA GLN A 26 -31.45 10.15 9.59
C GLN A 26 -31.09 9.07 8.57
N LEU A 27 -30.20 8.14 8.92
CA LEU A 27 -29.92 7.02 8.05
C LEU A 27 -30.86 5.87 8.41
N GLN A 28 -31.87 5.62 7.56
CA GLN A 28 -32.73 4.44 7.71
C GLN A 28 -31.88 3.17 7.76
N PRO A 29 -32.32 2.12 8.49
CA PRO A 29 -31.64 0.83 8.50
C PRO A 29 -31.32 0.39 7.08
N ALA A 30 -30.11 -0.10 6.83
CA ALA A 30 -29.76 -0.57 5.51
C ALA A 30 -30.50 -1.86 5.21
N MET A 31 -31.41 -1.80 4.26
CA MET A 31 -32.05 -2.97 3.72
C MET A 31 -31.15 -3.58 2.65
N LEU A 32 -30.82 -4.86 2.74
CA LEU A 32 -30.15 -5.61 1.70
C LEU A 32 -31.22 -6.12 0.74
N GLU A 33 -31.35 -5.48 -0.42
CA GLU A 33 -32.37 -5.79 -1.41
C GLU A 33 -31.86 -6.79 -2.46
N THR A 34 -30.60 -6.71 -2.84
CA THR A 34 -30.01 -7.52 -3.90
C THR A 34 -28.68 -8.13 -3.44
N PRO A 35 -28.50 -9.47 -3.56
CA PRO A 35 -27.23 -10.08 -3.20
C PRO A 35 -26.19 -9.87 -4.29
N PHE A 36 -25.00 -9.40 -3.91
CA PHE A 36 -23.82 -9.32 -4.77
C PHE A 36 -24.00 -8.55 -6.09
N LYS A 37 -24.93 -7.60 -6.19
CA LYS A 37 -25.26 -6.91 -7.44
C LYS A 37 -24.49 -5.60 -7.61
N LYS A 38 -24.24 -4.87 -6.52
CA LYS A 38 -23.48 -3.60 -6.49
C LYS A 38 -22.35 -3.73 -5.49
N ILE A 39 -21.18 -4.10 -5.97
CA ILE A 39 -20.03 -4.37 -5.12
C ILE A 39 -19.04 -3.20 -5.13
N ALA A 40 -18.61 -2.78 -3.96
CA ALA A 40 -17.42 -1.96 -3.79
C ALA A 40 -16.24 -2.83 -3.35
N LEU A 41 -15.12 -2.71 -4.04
CA LEU A 41 -13.89 -3.45 -3.75
C LEU A 41 -12.82 -2.48 -3.22
N ALA A 42 -12.35 -2.73 -2.01
CA ALA A 42 -11.30 -1.96 -1.34
C ALA A 42 -10.04 -2.82 -1.22
N LEU A 43 -8.95 -2.40 -1.88
CA LEU A 43 -7.70 -3.15 -2.00
C LEU A 43 -6.57 -2.45 -1.24
N SER A 44 -6.01 -3.14 -0.25
CA SER A 44 -5.02 -2.54 0.65
C SER A 44 -3.63 -2.41 0.04
N GLY A 45 -2.85 -1.49 0.62
CA GLY A 45 -1.41 -1.44 0.42
C GLY A 45 -0.67 -2.63 1.03
N GLY A 46 0.60 -2.77 0.65
CA GLY A 46 1.50 -3.82 1.14
C GLY A 46 2.36 -4.44 0.04
N GLY A 47 2.83 -3.64 -0.92
CA GLY A 47 3.75 -4.04 -1.98
C GLY A 47 3.22 -5.16 -2.87
N PHE A 48 4.09 -5.97 -3.40
CA PHE A 48 3.73 -7.09 -4.27
C PHE A 48 2.89 -8.17 -3.58
N ARG A 49 3.03 -8.29 -2.24
CA ARG A 49 2.13 -9.14 -1.47
C ARG A 49 0.67 -8.71 -1.60
N ALA A 50 0.40 -7.41 -1.52
CA ALA A 50 -0.96 -6.89 -1.68
C ALA A 50 -1.47 -7.02 -3.12
N ALA A 51 -0.62 -6.79 -4.12
CA ALA A 51 -0.97 -6.98 -5.52
C ALA A 51 -1.37 -8.44 -5.82
N ALA A 52 -0.58 -9.40 -5.35
CA ALA A 52 -0.83 -10.83 -5.53
C ALA A 52 -2.10 -11.30 -4.77
N TYR A 53 -2.28 -10.83 -3.53
CA TYR A 53 -3.46 -11.17 -2.74
C TYR A 53 -4.75 -10.58 -3.34
N SER A 54 -4.69 -9.35 -3.83
CA SER A 54 -5.80 -8.71 -4.55
C SER A 54 -6.13 -9.43 -5.84
N LEU A 55 -5.11 -9.91 -6.57
CA LEU A 55 -5.30 -10.73 -7.77
C LEU A 55 -6.03 -12.03 -7.43
N GLY A 56 -5.64 -12.72 -6.35
CA GLY A 56 -6.32 -13.91 -5.86
C GLY A 56 -7.78 -13.64 -5.47
N THR A 57 -8.03 -12.53 -4.74
CA THR A 57 -9.39 -12.09 -4.40
C THR A 57 -10.25 -11.88 -5.64
N MET A 58 -9.76 -11.11 -6.63
CA MET A 58 -10.49 -10.86 -7.86
C MET A 58 -10.69 -12.15 -8.69
N SER A 59 -9.69 -13.03 -8.71
CA SER A 59 -9.77 -14.32 -9.39
C SER A 59 -10.89 -15.20 -8.83
N TYR A 60 -11.07 -15.23 -7.50
CA TYR A 60 -12.16 -15.97 -6.91
C TYR A 60 -13.53 -15.33 -7.19
N LEU A 61 -13.65 -14.00 -7.13
CA LEU A 61 -14.89 -13.30 -7.50
C LEU A 61 -15.24 -13.53 -8.98
N HIS A 62 -14.24 -13.65 -9.85
CA HIS A 62 -14.43 -14.00 -11.26
C HIS A 62 -14.86 -15.46 -11.46
N HIS A 63 -14.38 -16.38 -10.62
CA HIS A 63 -14.77 -17.80 -10.67
C HIS A 63 -16.24 -18.04 -10.29
N LEU A 64 -16.86 -17.14 -9.54
CA LEU A 64 -18.25 -17.26 -9.13
C LEU A 64 -19.20 -16.79 -10.26
N PRO A 65 -20.00 -17.69 -10.85
CA PRO A 65 -20.98 -17.30 -11.86
C PRO A 65 -22.10 -16.47 -11.24
N TYR A 66 -22.51 -15.41 -11.92
CA TYR A 66 -23.63 -14.58 -11.51
C TYR A 66 -24.70 -14.56 -12.62
N PRO A 67 -25.88 -15.14 -12.41
CA PRO A 67 -26.93 -15.19 -13.43
C PRO A 67 -27.41 -13.76 -13.75
N ASN A 68 -27.12 -13.30 -14.96
CA ASN A 68 -27.60 -12.01 -15.45
C ASN A 68 -28.47 -12.26 -16.70
N SER A 69 -29.65 -11.65 -16.74
CA SER A 69 -30.57 -11.77 -17.87
C SER A 69 -30.01 -11.23 -19.20
N GLU A 70 -28.98 -10.37 -19.12
CA GLU A 70 -28.39 -9.72 -20.30
C GLU A 70 -27.10 -10.39 -20.80
N LYS A 71 -26.41 -11.18 -19.97
CA LYS A 71 -25.14 -11.85 -20.31
C LYS A 71 -25.14 -13.26 -19.74
N HIS A 72 -25.07 -14.26 -20.60
CA HIS A 72 -25.09 -15.68 -20.19
C HIS A 72 -23.86 -16.11 -19.36
N GLU A 73 -22.79 -15.29 -19.29
CA GLU A 73 -21.52 -15.63 -18.64
C GLU A 73 -21.03 -14.53 -17.67
N ALA A 74 -21.95 -13.81 -17.01
CA ALA A 74 -21.54 -12.81 -16.02
C ALA A 74 -21.05 -13.48 -14.73
N THR A 75 -20.07 -12.85 -14.08
CA THR A 75 -19.47 -13.29 -12.83
C THR A 75 -19.75 -12.29 -11.70
N VAL A 76 -19.48 -12.69 -10.45
CA VAL A 76 -19.58 -11.77 -9.31
C VAL A 76 -18.60 -10.59 -9.45
N LEU A 77 -17.44 -10.80 -10.07
CA LEU A 77 -16.48 -9.72 -10.34
C LEU A 77 -17.07 -8.68 -11.31
N ASP A 78 -17.95 -9.09 -12.21
CA ASP A 78 -18.63 -8.17 -13.13
C ASP A 78 -19.59 -7.21 -12.43
N ASN A 79 -19.99 -7.49 -11.20
CA ASN A 79 -20.83 -6.63 -10.38
C ASN A 79 -20.05 -5.64 -9.51
N VAL A 80 -18.72 -5.60 -9.63
CA VAL A 80 -17.92 -4.56 -8.98
C VAL A 80 -18.14 -3.23 -9.70
N GLU A 81 -18.74 -2.28 -9.03
CA GLU A 81 -19.04 -0.95 -9.57
C GLU A 81 -18.05 0.12 -9.10
N PHE A 82 -17.32 -0.15 -8.02
CA PHE A 82 -16.36 0.78 -7.44
C PHE A 82 -15.11 0.05 -6.96
N ILE A 83 -13.94 0.59 -7.26
CA ILE A 83 -12.66 0.11 -6.73
C ILE A 83 -11.91 1.26 -6.07
N ALA A 84 -11.55 1.09 -4.81
CA ALA A 84 -10.59 1.94 -4.12
C ALA A 84 -9.31 1.15 -3.79
N SER A 85 -8.16 1.80 -3.87
CA SER A 85 -6.89 1.14 -3.59
C SER A 85 -5.83 2.08 -3.05
N ALA A 86 -4.80 1.49 -2.44
CA ALA A 86 -3.58 2.17 -2.03
C ALA A 86 -2.37 1.27 -2.30
N SER A 87 -1.22 1.89 -2.63
CA SER A 87 0.08 1.20 -2.73
C SER A 87 0.03 -0.08 -3.58
N GLY A 88 0.45 -1.21 -3.01
CA GLY A 88 0.45 -2.51 -3.69
C GLY A 88 -0.90 -2.95 -4.27
N GLY A 89 -2.02 -2.65 -3.62
CA GLY A 89 -3.35 -2.92 -4.15
C GLY A 89 -3.66 -2.16 -5.44
N SER A 90 -3.00 -1.02 -5.66
CA SER A 90 -3.21 -0.20 -6.85
C SER A 90 -2.68 -0.85 -8.13
N PHE A 91 -1.71 -1.79 -8.06
CA PHE A 91 -1.31 -2.59 -9.22
C PHE A 91 -2.49 -3.36 -9.80
N ALA A 92 -3.17 -4.12 -8.95
CA ALA A 92 -4.33 -4.91 -9.35
C ALA A 92 -5.51 -4.02 -9.74
N ALA A 93 -5.78 -2.97 -8.95
CA ALA A 93 -6.91 -2.06 -9.18
C ALA A 93 -6.79 -1.31 -10.51
N ILE A 94 -5.64 -0.70 -10.81
CA ILE A 94 -5.44 0.09 -12.02
C ILE A 94 -5.43 -0.83 -13.24
N LEU A 95 -4.71 -1.96 -13.20
CA LEU A 95 -4.64 -2.87 -14.32
C LEU A 95 -6.01 -3.45 -14.67
N TYR A 96 -6.73 -3.97 -13.67
CA TYR A 96 -8.08 -4.53 -13.88
C TYR A 96 -9.05 -3.47 -14.40
N SER A 97 -9.15 -2.33 -13.72
CA SER A 97 -10.09 -1.28 -14.14
C SER A 97 -9.77 -0.72 -15.53
N MET A 98 -8.49 -0.57 -15.88
CA MET A 98 -8.06 -0.21 -17.23
C MET A 98 -8.53 -1.24 -18.26
N GLN A 99 -8.32 -2.52 -17.99
CA GLN A 99 -8.69 -3.58 -18.93
C GLN A 99 -10.20 -3.72 -19.08
N VAL A 100 -10.97 -3.51 -18.00
CA VAL A 100 -12.44 -3.42 -18.09
C VAL A 100 -12.87 -2.29 -19.04
N GLN A 101 -12.24 -1.11 -18.98
CA GLN A 101 -12.53 -0.02 -19.92
C GLN A 101 -12.14 -0.37 -21.37
N LEU A 102 -11.10 -1.18 -21.55
CA LEU A 102 -10.66 -1.69 -22.87
C LEU A 102 -11.48 -2.89 -23.35
N LYS A 103 -12.48 -3.35 -22.58
CA LYS A 103 -13.30 -4.55 -22.87
C LYS A 103 -12.47 -5.82 -23.00
N LEU A 104 -11.38 -5.91 -22.27
CA LEU A 104 -10.52 -7.10 -22.22
C LEU A 104 -11.00 -8.06 -21.12
N PRO A 105 -10.86 -9.38 -21.33
CA PRO A 105 -11.27 -10.37 -20.35
C PRO A 105 -10.36 -10.35 -19.12
N PHE A 106 -10.89 -10.78 -17.97
CA PHE A 106 -10.16 -10.81 -16.69
C PHE A 106 -8.90 -11.70 -16.74
N GLU A 107 -8.93 -12.76 -17.53
CA GLU A 107 -7.79 -13.67 -17.73
C GLU A 107 -6.55 -12.93 -18.21
N GLN A 108 -6.72 -11.85 -18.98
CA GLN A 108 -5.60 -11.01 -19.39
C GLN A 108 -5.04 -10.22 -18.22
N THR A 109 -5.89 -9.65 -17.34
CA THR A 109 -5.45 -9.01 -16.08
C THR A 109 -4.66 -9.99 -15.23
N TYR A 110 -5.22 -11.20 -15.06
CA TYR A 110 -4.60 -12.25 -14.26
C TYR A 110 -3.21 -12.63 -14.79
N LYS A 111 -3.12 -12.83 -16.10
CA LYS A 111 -1.86 -13.20 -16.76
C LYS A 111 -0.82 -12.09 -16.65
N GLU A 112 -1.16 -10.88 -17.08
CA GLU A 112 -0.21 -9.75 -17.15
C GLU A 112 0.30 -9.39 -15.75
N LEU A 113 -0.58 -9.34 -14.75
CA LEU A 113 -0.16 -9.04 -13.38
C LEU A 113 0.69 -10.16 -12.77
N LEU A 114 0.29 -11.42 -12.95
CA LEU A 114 1.06 -12.55 -12.42
C LEU A 114 2.46 -12.64 -13.04
N GLU A 115 2.58 -12.42 -14.35
CA GLU A 115 3.86 -12.37 -15.05
C GLU A 115 4.74 -11.22 -14.54
N PHE A 116 4.15 -10.05 -14.32
CA PHE A 116 4.86 -8.89 -13.78
C PHE A 116 5.38 -9.14 -12.36
N LEU A 117 4.56 -9.72 -11.49
CA LEU A 117 4.93 -10.00 -10.10
C LEU A 117 6.01 -11.08 -9.97
N ASN A 118 6.06 -12.05 -10.88
CA ASN A 118 7.08 -13.11 -10.91
C ASN A 118 8.35 -12.69 -11.67
N GLY A 119 8.36 -11.54 -12.34
CA GLY A 119 9.49 -11.08 -13.13
C GLY A 119 10.60 -10.46 -12.27
N GLN A 120 11.85 -10.92 -12.42
CA GLN A 120 13.04 -10.25 -11.85
C GLN A 120 13.35 -8.92 -12.55
N VAL A 121 12.66 -8.63 -13.65
CA VAL A 121 12.96 -7.56 -14.60
C VAL A 121 12.77 -6.16 -13.99
N LEU A 122 11.98 -6.04 -12.91
CA LEU A 122 11.61 -4.72 -12.39
C LEU A 122 12.81 -3.98 -11.81
N LEU A 123 13.53 -4.58 -10.87
CA LEU A 123 14.65 -3.90 -10.21
C LEU A 123 15.82 -3.66 -11.15
N GLU A 124 16.15 -4.64 -12.01
CA GLU A 124 17.18 -4.48 -13.02
C GLU A 124 16.81 -3.40 -14.05
N GLY A 125 15.55 -3.38 -14.50
CA GLY A 125 15.04 -2.35 -15.41
C GLY A 125 15.09 -0.95 -14.79
N VAL A 126 14.69 -0.81 -13.53
CA VAL A 126 14.73 0.46 -12.77
C VAL A 126 16.17 0.96 -12.63
N LEU A 127 17.11 0.10 -12.24
CA LEU A 127 18.52 0.47 -12.12
C LEU A 127 19.15 0.82 -13.47
N GLY A 128 18.74 0.14 -14.54
CA GLY A 128 19.11 0.50 -15.91
C GLY A 128 18.63 1.90 -16.27
N ARG A 129 17.36 2.23 -15.99
CA ARG A 129 16.77 3.55 -16.27
C ARG A 129 17.48 4.71 -15.52
N ILE A 130 17.81 4.51 -14.26
CA ILE A 130 18.52 5.55 -13.46
C ILE A 130 19.87 5.88 -14.09
N ASN A 131 20.54 4.88 -14.67
CA ASN A 131 21.87 5.05 -15.25
C ASN A 131 21.85 5.51 -16.71
N ASP A 132 20.70 5.46 -17.38
CA ASP A 132 20.57 5.88 -18.78
C ASP A 132 20.25 7.37 -18.89
N PRO A 133 21.16 8.18 -19.49
CA PRO A 133 20.90 9.60 -19.69
C PRO A 133 19.90 9.88 -20.83
N GLY A 134 19.62 8.91 -21.72
CA GLY A 134 18.90 9.13 -22.97
C GLY A 134 17.38 8.97 -22.88
N GLU A 135 16.89 8.14 -21.97
CA GLU A 135 15.47 7.75 -21.89
C GLU A 135 14.71 8.33 -20.71
N TRP A 136 15.24 9.38 -20.10
CA TRP A 136 14.62 9.95 -18.94
C TRP A 136 13.39 10.82 -19.30
N LYS A 137 12.38 10.83 -18.43
CA LYS A 137 11.25 11.79 -18.52
C LYS A 137 11.83 13.20 -18.69
N SER A 138 11.32 13.95 -19.64
CA SER A 138 11.90 15.25 -20.01
C SER A 138 11.94 16.27 -18.87
N ASP A 139 10.95 16.27 -17.99
CA ASP A 139 10.74 17.29 -16.97
C ASP A 139 10.74 16.71 -15.54
N GLY A 140 10.74 15.38 -15.39
CA GLY A 140 10.71 14.71 -14.10
C GLY A 140 12.08 14.61 -13.42
N SER A 141 12.07 14.53 -12.11
CA SER A 141 13.28 14.34 -11.30
C SER A 141 13.92 12.97 -11.57
N LYS A 142 15.25 12.94 -11.75
CA LYS A 142 16.00 11.68 -11.86
C LYS A 142 16.09 11.00 -10.48
N ASN A 143 15.06 10.32 -10.08
CA ASN A 143 14.96 9.61 -8.80
C ASN A 143 14.41 8.19 -8.98
N LEU A 144 14.39 7.43 -7.90
CA LEU A 144 14.02 6.02 -7.94
C LEU A 144 12.54 5.84 -8.30
N ILE A 145 11.64 6.62 -7.73
CA ILE A 145 10.19 6.45 -7.98
C ILE A 145 9.81 6.75 -9.44
N ASN A 146 10.43 7.75 -10.06
CA ASN A 146 10.22 8.06 -11.48
C ASN A 146 10.77 6.97 -12.40
N ALA A 147 11.87 6.29 -12.02
CA ALA A 147 12.34 5.12 -12.73
C ALA A 147 11.35 3.95 -12.64
N PHE A 148 10.76 3.71 -11.47
CA PHE A 148 9.67 2.74 -11.31
C PHE A 148 8.47 3.09 -12.19
N ALA A 149 8.02 4.35 -12.18
CA ALA A 149 6.92 4.81 -13.03
C ALA A 149 7.18 4.53 -14.52
N SER A 150 8.41 4.73 -15.00
CA SER A 150 8.79 4.43 -16.39
C SER A 150 8.63 2.94 -16.72
N ILE A 151 9.02 2.03 -15.83
CA ILE A 151 8.84 0.58 -16.03
C ILE A 151 7.37 0.18 -15.95
N TYR A 152 6.59 0.75 -15.04
CA TYR A 152 5.14 0.51 -14.98
C TYR A 152 4.44 0.93 -16.27
N ASP A 153 4.85 2.08 -16.82
CA ASP A 153 4.31 2.60 -18.07
C ASP A 153 4.57 1.66 -19.26
N GLU A 154 5.79 1.14 -19.34
CA GLU A 154 6.20 0.22 -20.41
C GLU A 154 5.57 -1.17 -20.25
N LYS A 155 5.67 -1.77 -19.06
CA LYS A 155 5.35 -3.19 -18.87
C LYS A 155 3.89 -3.46 -18.57
N LEU A 156 3.21 -2.60 -17.77
CA LEU A 156 1.84 -2.82 -17.33
C LEU A 156 0.84 -1.98 -18.13
N PHE A 157 1.05 -0.66 -18.20
CA PHE A 157 -0.01 0.22 -18.66
C PHE A 157 0.11 0.64 -20.12
N LYS A 158 1.22 0.29 -20.80
CA LYS A 158 1.38 0.52 -22.24
C LYS A 158 1.03 1.96 -22.62
N ARG A 159 1.52 2.91 -21.83
CA ARG A 159 1.33 4.36 -21.99
C ARG A 159 -0.11 4.85 -21.85
N LYS A 160 -1.01 4.09 -21.22
CA LYS A 160 -2.39 4.52 -20.99
C LYS A 160 -2.45 5.62 -19.94
N THR A 161 -3.42 6.52 -20.14
CA THR A 161 -3.65 7.67 -19.30
C THR A 161 -4.98 7.58 -18.55
N PHE A 162 -5.18 8.44 -17.55
CA PHE A 162 -6.38 8.46 -16.73
C PHE A 162 -7.66 8.79 -17.53
N GLY A 163 -7.52 9.39 -18.72
CA GLY A 163 -8.62 9.69 -19.64
C GLY A 163 -9.46 8.48 -20.01
N ILE A 164 -8.89 7.27 -19.97
CA ILE A 164 -9.60 6.01 -20.26
C ILE A 164 -10.87 5.83 -19.40
N TYR A 165 -10.91 6.39 -18.20
CA TYR A 165 -12.08 6.32 -17.31
C TYR A 165 -13.16 7.37 -17.64
N ARG A 166 -12.87 8.27 -18.57
CA ARG A 166 -13.74 9.40 -18.92
C ARG A 166 -14.35 9.29 -20.32
N ASP A 167 -13.81 8.40 -21.14
CA ASP A 167 -14.28 8.24 -22.51
C ASP A 167 -15.59 7.43 -22.54
N PRO A 168 -16.73 8.07 -22.92
CA PRO A 168 -18.01 7.39 -22.95
C PRO A 168 -18.10 6.31 -24.05
N GLU A 169 -17.29 6.41 -25.11
CA GLU A 169 -17.30 5.45 -26.22
C GLU A 169 -16.56 4.16 -25.84
N VAL A 170 -15.53 4.27 -25.00
CA VAL A 170 -14.79 3.11 -24.50
C VAL A 170 -15.61 2.29 -23.50
N ALA A 171 -16.51 2.93 -22.77
CA ALA A 171 -17.18 2.32 -21.63
C ALA A 171 -18.24 1.25 -21.97
N GLY A 172 -18.62 1.05 -23.23
CA GLY A 172 -19.51 -0.05 -23.67
C GLY A 172 -20.65 -0.44 -22.74
N GLY A 173 -21.16 0.49 -21.97
CA GLY A 173 -22.25 0.31 -21.01
C GLY A 173 -21.83 0.04 -19.57
N ARG A 174 -20.62 -0.49 -19.28
CA ARG A 174 -20.14 -0.69 -17.91
C ARG A 174 -19.05 0.30 -17.57
N ARG A 175 -19.38 1.27 -16.73
CA ARG A 175 -18.41 2.22 -16.17
C ARG A 175 -18.05 1.77 -14.76
N LEU A 176 -16.78 1.48 -14.56
CA LEU A 176 -16.23 1.20 -13.24
C LEU A 176 -15.78 2.52 -12.60
N GLU A 177 -16.31 2.85 -11.44
CA GLU A 177 -15.80 3.97 -10.64
C GLU A 177 -14.47 3.57 -9.99
N VAL A 178 -13.51 4.49 -9.97
CA VAL A 178 -12.18 4.23 -9.41
C VAL A 178 -11.75 5.33 -8.45
N CYS A 179 -10.96 4.95 -7.43
CA CYS A 179 -10.30 5.86 -6.52
C CYS A 179 -8.92 5.31 -6.14
N PHE A 180 -7.86 5.85 -6.73
CA PHE A 180 -6.48 5.50 -6.40
C PHE A 180 -5.93 6.53 -5.43
N ASN A 181 -5.57 6.07 -4.23
CA ASN A 181 -5.17 6.94 -3.15
C ASN A 181 -3.66 7.21 -3.16
N ALA A 182 -3.31 8.47 -2.98
CA ALA A 182 -1.98 8.95 -2.60
C ALA A 182 -2.11 9.86 -1.37
N THR A 183 -1.01 10.24 -0.76
CA THR A 183 -0.96 11.16 0.38
C THR A 183 -0.18 12.40 0.00
N GLU A 184 -0.75 13.58 0.19
CA GLU A 184 0.01 14.83 0.11
C GLU A 184 0.95 14.93 1.31
N PHE A 185 2.25 14.97 1.05
CA PHE A 185 3.29 14.87 2.08
C PHE A 185 3.32 16.08 3.02
N HIS A 186 3.02 17.28 2.52
CA HIS A 186 3.11 18.50 3.32
C HIS A 186 2.00 18.61 4.38
N ARG A 187 0.75 18.34 4.00
CA ARG A 187 -0.41 18.47 4.90
C ARG A 187 -0.84 17.15 5.54
N GLY A 188 -0.32 16.03 5.06
CA GLY A 188 -0.69 14.70 5.55
C GLY A 188 -2.13 14.33 5.25
N ILE A 189 -2.70 14.80 4.14
CA ILE A 189 -4.07 14.51 3.71
C ILE A 189 -4.11 13.67 2.45
N SER A 190 -5.21 12.93 2.25
CA SER A 190 -5.38 12.12 1.05
C SER A 190 -5.40 12.99 -0.21
N PHE A 191 -4.70 12.53 -1.24
CA PHE A 191 -4.81 13.00 -2.62
C PHE A 191 -5.37 11.86 -3.46
N ARG A 192 -6.50 12.07 -4.14
CA ARG A 192 -7.23 11.02 -4.81
C ARG A 192 -7.24 11.21 -6.31
N PHE A 193 -6.82 10.18 -7.03
CA PHE A 193 -7.07 10.06 -8.47
C PHE A 193 -8.35 9.24 -8.63
N GLN A 194 -9.47 9.94 -8.87
CA GLN A 194 -10.78 9.30 -8.87
C GLN A 194 -11.61 9.68 -10.08
N ALA A 195 -12.39 8.73 -10.57
CA ALA A 195 -13.39 8.94 -11.60
C ALA A 195 -14.72 8.34 -11.15
N SER A 196 -15.81 9.11 -11.28
CA SER A 196 -17.16 8.67 -10.94
C SER A 196 -18.03 8.62 -12.17
N ASN A 197 -18.92 7.65 -12.22
CA ASN A 197 -19.89 7.47 -13.29
C ASN A 197 -21.19 8.23 -13.09
N VAL A 198 -21.38 8.77 -11.91
CA VAL A 198 -22.63 9.46 -11.60
C VAL A 198 -22.59 10.85 -12.25
N ALA A 199 -23.36 11.04 -13.31
CA ALA A 199 -23.34 12.23 -14.17
C ALA A 199 -23.45 13.57 -13.45
N ALA A 200 -24.07 13.60 -12.25
CA ALA A 200 -24.19 14.79 -11.42
C ALA A 200 -23.10 14.92 -10.35
N ASP A 201 -22.23 13.93 -10.23
CA ASP A 201 -21.24 13.84 -9.16
C ASP A 201 -19.85 13.72 -9.75
N LYS A 202 -19.40 14.85 -10.27
CA LYS A 202 -18.06 14.94 -10.83
C LYS A 202 -17.05 14.82 -9.70
N ALA A 203 -16.46 13.65 -9.57
CA ALA A 203 -15.42 13.41 -8.58
C ALA A 203 -14.19 14.29 -8.85
N LYS A 204 -13.74 15.03 -7.86
CA LYS A 204 -12.51 15.83 -7.94
C LYS A 204 -11.29 14.93 -8.01
N ILE A 205 -10.37 15.23 -8.90
CA ILE A 205 -9.01 14.67 -8.85
C ILE A 205 -8.17 15.61 -8.01
N GLY A 206 -7.63 15.12 -6.91
CA GLY A 206 -6.85 15.94 -5.97
C GLY A 206 -7.33 15.82 -4.52
N ASN A 207 -7.15 16.90 -3.77
CA ASN A 207 -7.63 17.04 -2.39
C ASN A 207 -8.43 18.33 -2.18
N LYS A 208 -8.58 18.75 -0.92
CA LYS A 208 -9.31 19.97 -0.60
C LYS A 208 -8.63 21.23 -1.14
N TYR A 209 -7.31 21.25 -1.19
CA TYR A 209 -6.51 22.45 -1.44
C TYR A 209 -5.87 22.49 -2.83
N VAL A 210 -5.61 21.35 -3.42
CA VAL A 210 -5.01 21.21 -4.76
C VAL A 210 -5.80 20.19 -5.54
N TYR A 211 -6.50 20.63 -6.58
CA TYR A 211 -7.39 19.75 -7.34
C TYR A 211 -7.67 20.27 -8.75
N PHE A 212 -8.08 19.37 -9.63
CA PHE A 212 -8.71 19.72 -10.90
C PHE A 212 -10.21 19.95 -10.67
N ASP A 213 -10.71 21.10 -11.11
CA ASP A 213 -12.13 21.39 -10.96
C ASP A 213 -12.94 20.45 -11.85
N ALA A 214 -13.80 19.66 -11.24
CA ALA A 214 -14.64 18.69 -11.94
C ALA A 214 -15.67 19.34 -12.89
N PHE A 215 -15.96 20.62 -12.73
CA PHE A 215 -16.88 21.38 -13.60
C PHE A 215 -16.15 22.11 -14.73
N ASP A 216 -14.82 22.19 -14.71
CA ASP A 216 -14.00 22.71 -15.80
C ASP A 216 -13.59 21.56 -16.73
N GLU A 217 -14.19 21.52 -17.93
CA GLU A 217 -13.91 20.48 -18.91
C GLU A 217 -12.44 20.47 -19.37
N LYS A 218 -11.82 21.65 -19.51
CA LYS A 218 -10.42 21.77 -19.92
C LYS A 218 -9.47 21.27 -18.82
N ALA A 219 -9.77 21.59 -17.56
CA ALA A 219 -9.01 21.08 -16.43
C ALA A 219 -9.09 19.55 -16.37
N MET A 220 -10.29 19.02 -16.58
CA MET A 220 -10.51 17.58 -16.54
C MET A 220 -9.96 16.85 -17.77
N GLU A 221 -9.91 17.48 -18.95
CA GLU A 221 -9.21 16.97 -20.13
C GLU A 221 -7.70 16.88 -19.85
N THR A 222 -7.11 17.92 -19.26
CA THR A 222 -5.70 17.92 -18.87
C THR A 222 -5.42 16.84 -17.82
N ALA A 223 -6.26 16.70 -16.80
CA ALA A 223 -6.15 15.62 -15.82
C ALA A 223 -6.24 14.23 -16.46
N GLY A 224 -7.05 14.07 -17.51
CA GLY A 224 -7.15 12.84 -18.29
C GLY A 224 -5.86 12.43 -18.99
N LYS A 225 -4.94 13.36 -19.27
CA LYS A 225 -3.64 13.05 -19.87
C LYS A 225 -2.63 12.47 -18.88
N ILE A 226 -2.89 12.52 -17.57
CA ILE A 226 -2.00 11.94 -16.54
C ILE A 226 -1.86 10.44 -16.77
N LYS A 227 -0.62 9.93 -16.80
CA LYS A 227 -0.34 8.51 -17.00
C LYS A 227 -0.76 7.66 -15.81
N LEU A 228 -1.33 6.49 -16.07
CA LEU A 228 -1.68 5.52 -15.03
C LEU A 228 -0.44 5.05 -14.24
N ALA A 229 0.70 5.01 -14.88
CA ALA A 229 1.98 4.67 -14.27
C ALA A 229 2.41 5.68 -13.20
N ASP A 230 2.23 6.98 -13.45
CA ASP A 230 2.56 8.04 -12.49
C ASP A 230 1.58 8.03 -11.30
N ILE A 231 0.32 7.68 -11.54
CA ILE A 231 -0.68 7.47 -10.49
C ILE A 231 -0.29 6.28 -9.60
N LEU A 232 0.11 5.16 -10.21
CA LEU A 232 0.60 4.01 -9.44
C LEU A 232 1.85 4.36 -8.64
N ALA A 233 2.80 5.07 -9.25
CA ALA A 233 4.01 5.52 -8.58
C ALA A 233 3.69 6.39 -7.37
N ALA A 234 2.80 7.38 -7.53
CA ALA A 234 2.35 8.22 -6.41
C ALA A 234 1.66 7.41 -5.31
N SER A 235 0.82 6.45 -5.68
CA SER A 235 0.11 5.58 -4.74
C SER A 235 1.03 4.63 -3.97
N SER A 236 2.16 4.24 -4.56
CA SER A 236 3.10 3.24 -4.01
C SER A 236 4.44 3.82 -3.56
N CYS A 237 4.57 5.12 -3.50
CA CYS A 237 5.77 5.84 -3.07
C CYS A 237 5.94 5.79 -1.55
N PHE A 238 6.33 4.63 -0.99
CA PHE A 238 6.39 4.45 0.45
C PHE A 238 7.56 5.21 1.10
N PRO A 239 7.35 5.78 2.30
CA PRO A 239 8.37 6.54 3.01
C PRO A 239 9.62 5.71 3.30
N ALA A 240 10.78 6.36 3.33
CA ALA A 240 12.11 5.77 3.51
C ALA A 240 12.61 4.86 2.37
N GLY A 241 11.74 4.39 1.48
CA GLY A 241 12.16 3.68 0.26
C GLY A 241 12.30 4.59 -0.95
N PHE A 242 11.49 5.65 -0.98
CA PHE A 242 11.45 6.61 -2.09
C PHE A 242 11.41 8.05 -1.61
N GLU A 243 11.87 8.94 -2.47
CA GLU A 243 11.59 10.37 -2.38
C GLU A 243 10.13 10.65 -2.76
N PRO A 244 9.48 11.71 -2.21
CA PRO A 244 8.16 12.11 -2.69
C PRO A 244 8.16 12.39 -4.19
N ILE A 245 7.18 11.86 -4.92
CA ILE A 245 6.98 12.22 -6.32
C ILE A 245 6.38 13.62 -6.39
N MET A 246 6.99 14.50 -7.17
CA MET A 246 6.61 15.90 -7.21
C MET A 246 5.47 16.13 -8.21
N PHE A 247 4.33 16.61 -7.70
CA PHE A 247 3.20 16.98 -8.50
C PHE A 247 3.11 18.52 -8.62
N PRO A 248 2.99 19.09 -9.83
CA PRO A 248 2.76 18.41 -11.11
C PRO A 248 4.03 18.06 -11.91
N ASP A 249 5.23 18.42 -11.48
CA ASP A 249 6.44 18.37 -12.30
C ASP A 249 6.79 16.95 -12.79
N ASP A 250 6.71 15.96 -11.92
CA ASP A 250 7.04 14.59 -12.27
C ASP A 250 5.94 13.89 -13.11
N PHE A 251 4.80 14.53 -13.30
CA PHE A 251 3.69 14.01 -14.11
C PHE A 251 3.70 14.53 -15.56
N ALA A 252 4.62 15.44 -15.87
CA ALA A 252 4.83 15.94 -17.22
C ALA A 252 5.62 14.93 -18.06
N TYR A 253 5.34 14.87 -19.38
CA TYR A 253 6.05 14.00 -20.31
C TYR A 253 6.02 14.55 -21.74
N LYS A 254 7.03 14.19 -22.53
CA LYS A 254 7.06 14.46 -23.97
C LYS A 254 6.26 13.41 -24.73
N GLY A 255 5.56 13.84 -25.76
CA GLY A 255 4.88 12.95 -26.68
C GLY A 255 5.87 12.04 -27.43
N ILE A 256 5.48 10.79 -27.63
CA ILE A 256 6.21 9.82 -28.43
C ILE A 256 5.25 9.25 -29.48
N GLY A 257 5.51 9.49 -30.75
CA GLY A 257 4.60 9.11 -31.83
C GLY A 257 3.30 9.90 -31.79
N ASP A 258 2.16 9.21 -31.89
CA ASP A 258 0.82 9.82 -31.86
C ASP A 258 0.34 10.20 -30.45
N GLN A 259 1.14 9.96 -29.41
CA GLN A 259 0.79 10.38 -28.05
C GLN A 259 1.10 11.86 -27.86
N GLY A 260 0.08 12.59 -27.45
CA GLY A 260 0.21 14.00 -27.08
C GLY A 260 1.18 14.19 -25.92
N GLU A 261 1.76 15.35 -25.85
CA GLU A 261 2.62 15.79 -24.74
C GLU A 261 1.75 16.33 -23.60
N LEU A 262 2.27 16.27 -22.37
CA LEU A 262 1.70 16.91 -21.19
C LEU A 262 2.79 17.70 -20.49
N THR A 263 2.64 19.02 -20.51
CA THR A 263 3.63 19.91 -19.90
C THR A 263 3.26 20.27 -18.46
N THR A 264 4.26 20.56 -17.64
CA THR A 264 4.05 21.11 -16.28
C THR A 264 3.21 22.41 -16.32
N ALA A 265 3.41 23.24 -17.35
CA ALA A 265 2.67 24.49 -17.49
C ALA A 265 1.17 24.25 -17.73
N GLU A 266 0.80 23.25 -18.55
CA GLU A 266 -0.59 22.85 -18.77
C GLU A 266 -1.23 22.33 -17.48
N LEU A 267 -0.51 21.45 -16.75
CA LEU A 267 -0.97 20.92 -15.45
C LEU A 267 -1.19 22.05 -14.43
N ARG A 268 -0.23 22.97 -14.28
CA ARG A 268 -0.34 24.10 -13.35
C ARG A 268 -1.52 25.02 -13.70
N LYS A 269 -1.75 25.26 -14.98
CA LYS A 269 -2.87 26.07 -15.45
C LYS A 269 -4.23 25.42 -15.18
N ALA A 270 -4.31 24.10 -15.24
CA ALA A 270 -5.53 23.34 -15.02
C ALA A 270 -5.85 23.10 -13.54
N LEU A 271 -4.86 23.30 -12.66
CA LEU A 271 -5.02 23.09 -11.22
C LEU A 271 -5.66 24.29 -10.54
N THR A 272 -6.63 24.02 -9.68
CA THR A 272 -7.12 24.97 -8.69
C THR A 272 -6.37 24.76 -7.39
N VAL A 273 -5.76 25.82 -6.86
CA VAL A 273 -5.05 25.84 -5.59
C VAL A 273 -5.76 26.79 -4.64
N THR A 274 -6.07 26.36 -3.44
CA THR A 274 -6.72 27.16 -2.41
C THR A 274 -5.89 27.21 -1.13
N ASP A 275 -6.06 28.26 -0.34
CA ASP A 275 -5.50 28.36 1.00
C ASP A 275 -6.40 27.68 2.06
N TYR A 276 -6.05 27.81 3.33
CA TYR A 276 -6.82 27.24 4.45
C TYR A 276 -8.21 27.86 4.60
N ASN A 277 -8.43 29.05 4.05
CA ASN A 277 -9.71 29.76 4.04
C ASN A 277 -10.53 29.50 2.75
N ASN A 278 -10.09 28.54 1.93
CA ASN A 278 -10.65 28.23 0.61
C ASN A 278 -10.58 29.41 -0.39
N GLN A 279 -9.66 30.35 -0.19
CA GLN A 279 -9.44 31.42 -1.16
C GLN A 279 -8.44 30.94 -2.23
N PRO A 280 -8.70 31.25 -3.52
CA PRO A 280 -7.79 30.92 -4.60
C PRO A 280 -6.39 31.50 -4.36
N ARG A 281 -5.36 30.69 -4.54
CA ARG A 281 -3.97 31.14 -4.55
C ARG A 281 -3.47 31.26 -5.97
N GLN A 282 -2.73 32.34 -6.25
CA GLN A 282 -2.11 32.55 -7.57
C GLN A 282 -0.73 31.90 -7.68
N ASP A 283 -0.14 31.52 -6.56
CA ASP A 283 1.19 30.89 -6.54
C ASP A 283 1.08 29.45 -7.00
N ALA A 284 1.94 29.07 -7.95
CA ALA A 284 2.12 27.67 -8.32
C ALA A 284 2.63 26.90 -7.11
N VAL A 285 1.91 25.86 -6.71
CA VAL A 285 2.30 25.01 -5.58
C VAL A 285 2.71 23.65 -6.09
N ASP A 286 3.98 23.32 -5.87
CA ASP A 286 4.47 21.96 -6.03
C ASP A 286 4.21 21.22 -4.72
N ILE A 287 3.60 20.06 -4.83
CA ILE A 287 3.34 19.18 -3.69
C ILE A 287 4.04 17.84 -3.89
N GLY A 288 4.64 17.33 -2.83
CA GLY A 288 5.13 15.95 -2.80
C GLY A 288 3.96 15.00 -2.56
N LEU A 289 3.86 13.94 -3.36
CA LEU A 289 2.94 12.85 -3.13
C LEU A 289 3.70 11.62 -2.64
N MET A 290 3.11 10.94 -1.68
CA MET A 290 3.62 9.73 -1.06
C MET A 290 2.54 8.64 -1.05
N ASP A 291 2.91 7.44 -0.61
CA ASP A 291 2.07 6.26 -0.53
C ASP A 291 0.68 6.54 0.07
N GLY A 292 -0.34 6.08 -0.63
CA GLY A 292 -1.73 6.22 -0.19
C GLY A 292 -2.04 5.51 1.13
N GLY A 293 -1.25 4.49 1.46
CA GLY A 293 -1.37 3.75 2.72
C GLY A 293 -1.12 4.58 3.97
N ILE A 294 -0.50 5.74 3.86
CA ILE A 294 -0.29 6.65 4.99
C ILE A 294 -1.64 7.16 5.52
N ASN A 295 -2.60 7.43 4.65
CA ASN A 295 -3.92 7.97 5.00
C ASN A 295 -5.04 6.93 4.96
N ASP A 296 -5.10 6.10 3.92
CA ASP A 296 -6.18 5.15 3.67
C ASP A 296 -5.62 3.85 3.11
N ASN A 297 -4.93 3.08 3.96
CA ASN A 297 -4.22 1.87 3.51
C ASN A 297 -5.13 0.80 2.90
N GLN A 298 -6.37 0.72 3.28
CA GLN A 298 -7.33 -0.24 2.74
C GLN A 298 -8.14 0.31 1.56
N GLY A 299 -8.08 1.61 1.24
CA GLY A 299 -9.04 2.26 0.37
C GLY A 299 -10.45 2.32 0.98
N LEU A 300 -10.56 2.01 2.26
CA LEU A 300 -11.84 1.86 2.95
C LEU A 300 -12.52 3.21 3.17
N TYR A 301 -11.76 4.21 3.59
CA TYR A 301 -12.33 5.56 3.78
C TYR A 301 -12.87 6.13 2.47
N SER A 302 -12.14 5.95 1.39
CA SER A 302 -12.60 6.34 0.05
C SER A 302 -13.86 5.59 -0.39
N THR A 303 -13.97 4.31 -0.03
CA THR A 303 -15.17 3.48 -0.28
C THR A 303 -16.38 3.98 0.52
N LEU A 304 -16.18 4.31 1.81
CA LEU A 304 -17.25 4.88 2.65
C LEU A 304 -17.77 6.22 2.12
N LEU A 305 -16.87 7.06 1.64
CA LEU A 305 -17.25 8.33 1.01
C LEU A 305 -18.06 8.11 -0.27
N ALA A 306 -17.69 7.11 -1.07
CA ALA A 306 -18.43 6.75 -2.29
C ALA A 306 -19.83 6.21 -1.95
N ASP A 307 -19.94 5.27 -0.99
CA ASP A 307 -21.24 4.74 -0.54
C ASP A 307 -22.14 5.85 0.01
N ARG A 308 -21.60 6.72 0.88
CA ARG A 308 -22.34 7.86 1.44
C ARG A 308 -22.84 8.80 0.35
N ARG A 309 -22.01 9.14 -0.62
CA ARG A 309 -22.35 10.01 -1.74
C ARG A 309 -23.48 9.42 -2.59
N ARG A 310 -23.43 8.11 -2.89
CA ARG A 310 -24.48 7.40 -3.63
C ARG A 310 -25.78 7.40 -2.86
N ARG A 311 -25.75 7.06 -1.57
CA ARG A 311 -26.94 6.99 -0.71
C ARG A 311 -27.60 8.33 -0.44
N GLN A 312 -26.84 9.43 -0.43
CA GLN A 312 -27.39 10.78 -0.31
C GLN A 312 -28.27 11.16 -1.50
N LYS A 313 -28.01 10.61 -2.69
CA LYS A 313 -28.84 10.81 -3.87
C LYS A 313 -30.08 9.94 -3.81
N LYS A 314 -29.88 8.67 -3.59
CA LYS A 314 -30.95 7.69 -3.47
C LYS A 314 -30.47 6.57 -2.53
N PRO A 315 -31.20 6.28 -1.44
CA PRO A 315 -30.77 5.27 -0.47
C PRO A 315 -30.46 3.90 -1.09
N SER A 316 -31.20 3.50 -2.14
CA SER A 316 -30.98 2.25 -2.87
C SER A 316 -29.79 2.24 -3.82
N ASP A 317 -29.08 3.37 -4.01
CA ASP A 317 -27.89 3.44 -4.87
C ASP A 317 -26.60 3.10 -4.12
N GLY A 318 -26.67 2.88 -2.82
CA GLY A 318 -25.55 2.37 -2.02
C GLY A 318 -25.09 0.98 -2.46
N PHE A 319 -23.88 0.59 -2.05
CA PHE A 319 -23.36 -0.73 -2.36
C PHE A 319 -24.10 -1.83 -1.58
N ASP A 320 -24.41 -2.91 -2.23
CA ASP A 320 -24.98 -4.11 -1.60
C ASP A 320 -23.92 -4.86 -0.78
N LEU A 321 -22.67 -4.81 -1.26
CA LEU A 321 -21.52 -5.40 -0.60
C LEU A 321 -20.29 -4.51 -0.68
N ILE A 322 -19.67 -4.27 0.47
CA ILE A 322 -18.32 -3.67 0.58
C ILE A 322 -17.35 -4.80 0.89
N PHE A 323 -16.52 -5.14 -0.09
CA PHE A 323 -15.52 -6.18 0.05
C PHE A 323 -14.14 -5.55 0.27
N ILE A 324 -13.52 -5.85 1.41
CA ILE A 324 -12.22 -5.30 1.81
C ILE A 324 -11.19 -6.43 1.75
N SER A 325 -10.17 -6.27 0.88
CA SER A 325 -9.04 -7.18 0.75
C SER A 325 -7.80 -6.53 1.38
N ASP A 326 -7.32 -7.09 2.49
CA ASP A 326 -6.29 -6.46 3.33
C ASP A 326 -5.13 -7.42 3.66
N VAL A 327 -3.91 -6.98 3.39
CA VAL A 327 -2.70 -7.75 3.72
C VAL A 327 -1.96 -7.25 4.95
N ALA A 328 -2.44 -6.20 5.62
CA ALA A 328 -1.82 -5.72 6.83
C ALA A 328 -2.02 -6.74 7.97
N SER A 329 -0.96 -7.00 8.73
CA SER A 329 -0.98 -7.90 9.87
C SER A 329 -0.82 -7.14 11.17
N TYR A 330 -1.58 -7.52 12.19
CA TYR A 330 -1.37 -7.04 13.55
C TYR A 330 -0.39 -7.90 14.35
N PHE A 331 0.03 -9.05 13.79
CA PHE A 331 1.06 -9.88 14.41
C PHE A 331 2.41 -9.19 14.24
N MET A 332 2.88 -8.55 15.28
CA MET A 332 4.21 -7.93 15.34
C MET A 332 4.99 -8.48 16.50
N ASP A 333 6.28 -8.64 16.27
CA ASP A 333 7.20 -8.87 17.38
C ASP A 333 7.35 -7.58 18.21
N ALA A 334 7.57 -7.77 19.49
CA ALA A 334 7.90 -6.63 20.36
C ALA A 334 9.15 -5.93 19.87
N TYR A 335 9.17 -4.60 19.95
CA TYR A 335 10.36 -3.82 19.62
C TYR A 335 11.57 -4.32 20.40
N LYS A 336 12.64 -4.67 19.69
CA LYS A 336 13.92 -5.07 20.28
C LYS A 336 14.94 -3.99 20.01
N ALA A 337 15.39 -3.32 21.07
CA ALA A 337 16.47 -2.37 20.94
C ALA A 337 17.74 -3.07 20.44
N PRO A 338 18.49 -2.47 19.50
CA PRO A 338 19.77 -3.01 19.07
C PRO A 338 20.70 -3.21 20.27
N LYS A 339 21.31 -4.37 20.37
CA LYS A 339 22.30 -4.64 21.42
C LYS A 339 23.58 -3.87 21.12
N GLN A 340 24.21 -3.32 22.17
CA GLN A 340 25.54 -2.73 22.03
C GLN A 340 26.52 -3.83 21.58
N SER A 341 27.28 -3.56 20.54
CA SER A 341 28.37 -4.46 20.14
C SER A 341 29.60 -4.14 20.95
N ASP A 342 29.95 -5.05 21.86
CA ASP A 342 31.13 -4.91 22.72
C ASP A 342 32.42 -5.47 22.07
N GLN A 343 32.33 -5.91 20.82
CA GLN A 343 33.48 -6.51 20.12
C GLN A 343 34.31 -5.44 19.40
N GLY A 344 35.52 -5.28 19.81
CA GLY A 344 36.58 -4.51 19.17
C GLY A 344 37.03 -3.25 19.95
N ASP A 345 38.32 -3.04 20.00
CA ASP A 345 39.00 -1.92 20.72
C ASP A 345 38.49 -0.51 20.29
N ILE A 346 38.11 -0.36 19.02
CA ILE A 346 37.65 0.93 18.48
C ILE A 346 36.28 1.28 19.04
N ARG A 347 35.37 0.30 19.18
CA ARG A 347 34.02 0.54 19.67
C ARG A 347 33.93 0.85 21.16
N GLN A 348 34.90 0.36 21.92
CA GLN A 348 35.04 0.67 23.34
C GLN A 348 35.72 2.02 23.58
N SER A 349 36.44 2.56 22.59
CA SER A 349 37.10 3.85 22.68
C SER A 349 36.10 4.99 22.49
N SER A 350 36.32 6.09 23.25
CA SER A 350 35.61 7.35 23.00
C SER A 350 36.20 8.09 21.83
N VAL A 351 35.46 9.05 21.27
CA VAL A 351 35.96 9.93 20.22
C VAL A 351 37.23 10.67 20.70
N ASN A 352 37.23 11.19 21.92
CA ASN A 352 38.42 11.81 22.51
C ASN A 352 39.57 10.80 22.67
N GLY A 353 39.30 9.60 23.14
CA GLY A 353 40.32 8.55 23.28
C GLY A 353 40.94 8.11 21.95
N LEU A 354 40.20 8.15 20.84
CA LEU A 354 40.76 7.93 19.51
C LEU A 354 41.63 9.10 19.01
N LEU A 355 41.28 10.34 19.40
CA LEU A 355 42.00 11.53 19.01
C LEU A 355 43.32 11.69 19.80
N GLU A 356 43.34 11.21 21.05
CA GLU A 356 44.53 11.23 21.91
C GLU A 356 45.56 10.15 21.53
N ARG A 357 45.07 9.03 20.93
CA ARG A 357 46.01 8.08 20.32
C ARG A 357 46.74 8.77 19.18
N PRO A 358 48.08 8.75 19.14
CA PRO A 358 48.86 9.63 18.27
C PRO A 358 48.47 9.49 16.80
N LEU A 359 47.65 10.41 16.33
CA LEU A 359 47.29 10.59 14.92
C LEU A 359 48.52 10.74 14.02
N LYS A 360 49.67 11.11 14.63
CA LYS A 360 50.97 11.29 13.93
C LYS A 360 51.48 10.02 13.26
N SER A 361 51.08 8.82 13.71
CA SER A 361 51.56 7.58 13.11
C SER A 361 50.60 7.02 12.04
N PHE A 362 49.36 7.48 11.98
CA PHE A 362 48.30 6.87 11.15
C PHE A 362 48.05 7.54 9.80
N LEU A 363 48.26 8.85 9.67
CA LEU A 363 47.77 9.57 8.50
C LEU A 363 48.70 9.63 7.26
N PRO A 364 49.99 9.86 7.26
CA PRO A 364 50.71 10.09 5.99
C PRO A 364 51.08 8.83 5.21
N LYS A 365 51.49 7.74 5.86
CA LYS A 365 51.88 6.48 5.19
C LYS A 365 50.68 5.60 4.83
N LYS A 366 49.62 5.60 5.62
CA LYS A 366 48.43 4.75 5.40
C LYS A 366 47.44 5.35 4.41
N ILE A 367 47.39 6.65 4.17
CA ILE A 367 46.55 7.23 3.10
C ILE A 367 47.05 6.79 1.72
N ARG A 368 48.36 6.61 1.50
CA ARG A 368 48.87 5.94 0.29
C ARG A 368 48.41 4.46 0.24
N GLY A 369 48.33 3.77 1.36
CA GLY A 369 47.82 2.40 1.48
C GLY A 369 46.37 2.30 1.11
N ILE A 370 45.48 3.16 1.64
CA ILE A 370 44.05 3.15 1.33
C ILE A 370 43.79 3.35 -0.16
N THR A 371 44.57 4.25 -0.81
CA THR A 371 44.47 4.45 -2.28
C THR A 371 44.92 3.19 -3.03
N GLY A 372 46.00 2.55 -2.61
CA GLY A 372 46.49 1.30 -3.16
C GLY A 372 45.49 0.14 -2.96
N TRP A 373 44.92 0.03 -1.77
CA TRP A 373 43.90 -0.98 -1.47
C TRP A 373 42.58 -0.76 -2.23
N ALA A 374 42.19 0.52 -2.46
CA ALA A 374 41.01 0.82 -3.29
C ALA A 374 41.24 0.45 -4.76
N TRP A 375 42.46 0.72 -5.31
CA TRP A 375 42.83 0.28 -6.64
C TRP A 375 42.93 -1.25 -6.77
N LEU A 376 43.50 -1.90 -5.74
CA LEU A 376 43.57 -3.37 -5.69
C LEU A 376 42.17 -4.00 -5.62
N GLY A 377 41.28 -3.41 -4.81
CA GLY A 377 39.86 -3.84 -4.72
C GLY A 377 39.14 -3.68 -6.06
N LEU A 378 39.38 -2.58 -6.76
CA LEU A 378 38.78 -2.33 -8.08
C LEU A 378 39.29 -3.30 -9.15
N LEU A 379 40.60 -3.60 -9.13
CA LEU A 379 41.21 -4.61 -10.03
C LEU A 379 40.70 -6.02 -9.71
N LEU A 380 40.58 -6.37 -8.44
CA LEU A 380 40.00 -7.66 -7.99
C LEU A 380 38.53 -7.78 -8.42
N THR A 381 37.73 -6.74 -8.22
CA THR A 381 36.31 -6.71 -8.64
C THR A 381 36.21 -6.88 -10.17
N LEU A 382 37.07 -6.17 -10.92
CA LEU A 382 37.14 -6.29 -12.39
C LEU A 382 37.54 -7.72 -12.82
N ALA A 383 38.54 -8.33 -12.19
CA ALA A 383 38.95 -9.70 -12.45
C ALA A 383 37.81 -10.70 -12.18
N ILE A 384 37.07 -10.50 -11.08
CA ILE A 384 35.90 -11.34 -10.72
C ILE A 384 34.76 -11.18 -11.76
N VAL A 385 34.50 -9.95 -12.21
CA VAL A 385 33.53 -9.67 -13.27
C VAL A 385 33.94 -10.35 -14.59
N ILE A 386 35.22 -10.26 -14.95
CA ILE A 386 35.73 -10.98 -16.14
C ILE A 386 35.56 -12.50 -15.97
N THR A 387 35.88 -13.04 -14.82
CA THR A 387 35.69 -14.48 -14.52
C THR A 387 34.22 -14.90 -14.63
N TYR A 388 33.29 -14.06 -14.18
CA TYR A 388 31.86 -14.28 -14.32
C TYR A 388 31.43 -14.38 -15.80
N PHE A 389 31.89 -13.47 -16.65
CA PHE A 389 31.53 -13.48 -18.07
C PHE A 389 32.26 -14.57 -18.89
N CYS A 390 33.46 -14.94 -18.51
CA CYS A 390 34.25 -15.94 -19.23
C CYS A 390 33.98 -17.38 -18.78
N SER A 391 33.28 -17.61 -17.66
CA SER A 391 33.01 -18.97 -17.15
C SER A 391 31.67 -19.50 -17.61
N ASN A 392 31.67 -20.69 -18.18
CA ASN A 392 30.45 -21.43 -18.57
C ASN A 392 29.92 -22.32 -17.41
N HIS A 393 30.62 -22.41 -16.29
CA HIS A 393 30.22 -23.22 -15.15
C HIS A 393 29.39 -22.41 -14.15
N LEU A 394 28.15 -22.87 -13.87
CA LEU A 394 27.20 -22.21 -12.98
C LEU A 394 27.76 -21.98 -11.57
N THR A 395 28.46 -22.95 -11.03
CA THR A 395 29.07 -22.87 -9.67
C THR A 395 30.13 -21.75 -9.61
N VAL A 396 30.97 -21.62 -10.64
CA VAL A 396 32.00 -20.57 -10.71
C VAL A 396 31.36 -19.20 -10.84
N ARG A 397 30.30 -19.09 -11.61
CA ARG A 397 29.51 -17.82 -11.74
C ARG A 397 28.88 -17.40 -10.42
N ASN A 398 28.27 -18.33 -9.68
CA ASN A 398 27.66 -18.04 -8.38
C ASN A 398 28.70 -17.61 -7.34
N CYS A 399 29.86 -18.28 -7.32
CA CYS A 399 30.98 -17.87 -6.47
C CYS A 399 31.54 -16.50 -6.87
N ALA A 400 31.57 -16.18 -8.18
CA ALA A 400 32.02 -14.88 -8.67
C ALA A 400 31.04 -13.76 -8.28
N ILE A 401 29.72 -14.01 -8.29
CA ILE A 401 28.71 -13.04 -7.81
C ILE A 401 28.90 -12.75 -6.32
N GLY A 402 29.03 -13.80 -5.50
CA GLY A 402 29.25 -13.64 -4.06
C GLY A 402 30.54 -12.88 -3.72
N ALA A 403 31.65 -13.27 -4.34
CA ALA A 403 32.93 -12.61 -4.16
C ALA A 403 32.93 -11.16 -4.72
N GLY A 404 32.29 -10.94 -5.86
CA GLY A 404 32.18 -9.63 -6.51
C GLY A 404 31.33 -8.66 -5.69
N SER A 405 30.23 -9.10 -5.06
CA SER A 405 29.42 -8.26 -4.19
C SER A 405 30.17 -7.82 -2.93
N VAL A 406 30.92 -8.71 -2.31
CA VAL A 406 31.73 -8.38 -1.12
C VAL A 406 32.88 -7.43 -1.47
N THR A 407 33.64 -7.74 -2.52
CA THR A 407 34.77 -6.88 -2.93
C THR A 407 34.29 -5.53 -3.48
N GLY A 408 33.16 -5.51 -4.22
CA GLY A 408 32.54 -4.29 -4.72
C GLY A 408 32.05 -3.39 -3.58
N SER A 409 31.33 -3.95 -2.61
CA SER A 409 30.86 -3.21 -1.42
C SER A 409 32.03 -2.65 -0.61
N LEU A 410 33.07 -3.45 -0.39
CA LEU A 410 34.27 -2.99 0.32
C LEU A 410 35.00 -1.87 -0.43
N THR A 411 35.06 -1.97 -1.76
CA THR A 411 35.67 -0.95 -2.62
C THR A 411 34.87 0.35 -2.60
N ILE A 412 33.53 0.27 -2.66
CA ILE A 412 32.63 1.42 -2.55
C ILE A 412 32.81 2.09 -1.17
N ILE A 413 32.84 1.31 -0.09
CA ILE A 413 33.09 1.82 1.26
C ILE A 413 34.44 2.54 1.33
N LEU A 414 35.49 1.99 0.75
CA LEU A 414 36.82 2.62 0.72
C LEU A 414 36.81 3.91 -0.14
N ILE A 415 36.09 3.94 -1.25
CA ILE A 415 35.93 5.13 -2.09
C ILE A 415 35.13 6.20 -1.34
N LEU A 416 34.01 5.83 -0.70
CA LEU A 416 33.22 6.76 0.12
C LEU A 416 34.02 7.28 1.30
N LEU A 417 34.77 6.42 1.98
CA LEU A 417 35.68 6.83 3.06
C LEU A 417 36.74 7.77 2.54
N LYS A 418 37.30 7.55 1.34
CA LYS A 418 38.24 8.45 0.69
C LYS A 418 37.59 9.79 0.35
N MET A 419 36.39 9.78 -0.28
CA MET A 419 35.65 11.02 -0.57
C MET A 419 35.32 11.78 0.70
N PHE A 420 34.89 11.08 1.76
CA PHE A 420 34.64 11.66 3.08
C PHE A 420 35.89 12.29 3.70
N LEU A 421 37.02 11.58 3.64
CA LEU A 421 38.31 12.06 4.20
C LEU A 421 38.94 13.20 3.39
N PHE A 422 38.67 13.28 2.08
CA PHE A 422 39.21 14.30 1.18
C PHE A 422 38.26 15.45 0.84
N ASN A 423 37.02 15.38 1.30
CA ASN A 423 36.05 16.47 1.14
C ASN A 423 36.51 17.67 1.99
N LYS A 424 37.09 18.70 1.34
CA LYS A 424 37.65 19.89 2.02
C LYS A 424 36.70 20.55 3.02
N PRO A 425 35.39 20.79 2.71
CA PRO A 425 34.46 21.37 3.67
C PRO A 425 34.24 20.47 4.89
N LEU A 426 34.04 19.19 4.69
CA LEU A 426 33.83 18.22 5.75
C LEU A 426 35.09 17.99 6.60
N LYS A 427 36.24 17.90 5.95
CA LYS A 427 37.54 17.81 6.66
C LYS A 427 37.78 19.05 7.52
N ASN A 428 37.49 20.25 7.01
CA ASN A 428 37.61 21.48 7.76
C ASN A 428 36.58 21.55 8.91
N PHE A 429 35.35 21.10 8.68
CA PHE A 429 34.33 20.99 9.72
C PHE A 429 34.76 20.01 10.81
N LEU A 430 35.16 18.80 10.44
CA LEU A 430 35.60 17.78 11.40
C LEU A 430 36.88 18.25 12.15
N SER A 431 37.86 18.83 11.47
CA SER A 431 39.07 19.31 12.13
C SER A 431 38.78 20.47 13.08
N LYS A 432 37.84 21.34 12.73
CA LYS A 432 37.35 22.38 13.64
C LYS A 432 36.56 21.78 14.79
N PHE A 433 35.62 20.88 14.49
CA PHE A 433 34.78 20.18 15.47
C PHE A 433 35.61 19.43 16.51
N PHE A 434 36.71 18.79 16.09
CA PHE A 434 37.57 18.02 16.98
C PHE A 434 38.63 18.86 17.71
N ARG A 435 39.01 20.05 17.21
CA ARG A 435 39.99 20.91 17.81
C ARG A 435 39.46 22.06 18.68
N LEU A 436 38.18 22.42 18.46
CA LEU A 436 37.56 23.52 19.21
C LEU A 436 37.07 23.04 20.59
N GLY A 437 37.26 23.88 21.60
CA GLY A 437 36.61 23.67 22.90
C GLY A 437 35.10 23.69 22.79
N ASN A 438 34.40 23.12 23.79
CA ASN A 438 32.95 23.06 23.77
C ASN A 438 32.28 24.43 23.57
N GLU A 439 32.82 25.48 24.15
CA GLU A 439 32.33 26.86 24.06
C GLU A 439 32.38 27.44 22.64
N SER A 440 33.36 27.04 21.84
CA SER A 440 33.53 27.53 20.47
C SER A 440 32.69 26.73 19.45
N LEU A 441 32.24 25.53 19.80
CA LEU A 441 31.43 24.69 18.93
C LEU A 441 29.93 25.01 18.97
N VAL A 442 29.46 25.48 20.11
CA VAL A 442 28.02 25.76 20.31
C VAL A 442 27.45 26.74 19.29
N PRO A 443 28.12 27.92 19.03
CA PRO A 443 27.62 28.85 18.01
C PRO A 443 27.63 28.27 16.60
N ILE A 444 28.63 27.43 16.26
CA ILE A 444 28.74 26.79 14.96
C ILE A 444 27.60 25.79 14.76
N LEU A 445 27.31 24.97 15.77
CA LEU A 445 26.23 23.99 15.73
C LEU A 445 24.83 24.63 15.64
N LYS A 446 24.62 25.72 16.38
CA LYS A 446 23.39 26.53 16.29
C LYS A 446 23.19 27.15 14.90
N GLY A 447 24.28 27.60 14.28
CA GLY A 447 24.20 28.15 12.92
C GLY A 447 23.97 27.13 11.83
N GLN A 448 24.37 25.88 12.04
CA GLN A 448 24.26 24.80 11.04
C GLN A 448 23.01 23.90 11.21
N ILE A 449 22.48 23.80 12.43
CA ILE A 449 21.37 22.91 12.75
C ILE A 449 20.21 23.73 13.33
N GLN A 450 19.22 23.99 12.49
CA GLN A 450 18.05 24.81 12.84
C GLN A 450 17.33 24.37 14.12
N GLY A 451 17.27 23.05 14.39
CA GLY A 451 16.64 22.51 15.60
C GLY A 451 17.37 22.81 16.91
N LEU A 452 18.66 23.22 16.86
CA LEU A 452 19.44 23.55 18.08
C LEU A 452 19.32 25.00 18.51
N GLN A 453 18.71 25.87 17.71
CA GLN A 453 18.62 27.31 18.00
C GLN A 453 17.86 27.60 19.31
N ASN A 454 16.89 26.76 19.66
CA ASN A 454 16.07 26.91 20.87
C ASN A 454 16.71 26.32 22.14
N PHE A 455 17.87 25.67 22.03
CA PHE A 455 18.57 25.10 23.19
C PHE A 455 19.53 26.10 23.79
N THR A 456 19.69 26.02 25.10
CA THR A 456 20.73 26.85 25.81
C THR A 456 22.13 26.38 25.40
N ASP A 457 23.10 27.30 25.43
CA ASP A 457 24.49 27.00 25.11
C ASP A 457 25.08 25.95 26.04
N GLU A 458 24.70 26.01 27.33
CA GLU A 458 25.09 25.00 28.32
C GLU A 458 24.56 23.60 27.98
N ALA A 459 23.30 23.46 27.54
CA ALA A 459 22.73 22.19 27.15
C ALA A 459 23.43 21.59 25.92
N ILE A 460 23.75 22.42 24.93
CA ILE A 460 24.52 22.00 23.75
C ILE A 460 25.96 21.60 24.15
N GLY A 461 26.59 22.37 25.03
CA GLY A 461 27.92 22.06 25.55
C GLY A 461 27.98 20.70 26.27
N LYS A 462 26.96 20.39 27.10
CA LYS A 462 26.82 19.08 27.75
C LYS A 462 26.63 17.96 26.76
N LEU A 463 25.81 18.18 25.71
CA LEU A 463 25.55 17.19 24.65
C LEU A 463 26.87 16.91 23.87
N VAL A 464 27.60 17.92 23.49
CA VAL A 464 28.91 17.79 22.80
C VAL A 464 29.92 17.04 23.67
N SER A 465 29.97 17.36 24.95
CA SER A 465 30.83 16.66 25.91
C SER A 465 30.47 15.19 26.03
N TYR A 466 29.16 14.87 26.10
CA TYR A 466 28.68 13.50 26.13
C TYR A 466 29.09 12.72 24.85
N ILE A 467 28.84 13.29 23.66
CA ILE A 467 29.20 12.65 22.38
C ILE A 467 30.71 12.38 22.29
N ARG A 468 31.57 13.30 22.78
CA ARG A 468 33.02 13.14 22.76
C ARG A 468 33.52 12.05 23.70
N ASN A 469 32.90 11.88 24.85
CA ASN A 469 33.36 10.98 25.90
C ASN A 469 32.66 9.61 25.87
N ALA A 470 31.52 9.47 25.21
CA ALA A 470 30.81 8.21 25.09
C ALA A 470 31.57 7.21 24.18
N PRO A 471 31.56 5.91 24.52
CA PRO A 471 32.09 4.89 23.63
C PRO A 471 31.43 4.92 22.27
N ILE A 472 32.20 4.71 21.20
CA ILE A 472 31.70 4.76 19.82
C ILE A 472 30.58 3.70 19.61
N GLY A 473 30.73 2.51 20.17
CA GLY A 473 29.68 1.47 20.11
C GLY A 473 28.37 1.92 20.81
N LYS A 474 28.46 2.78 21.83
CA LYS A 474 27.26 3.38 22.47
C LYS A 474 26.60 4.41 21.57
N LEU A 475 27.38 5.27 20.91
CA LEU A 475 26.86 6.25 19.95
C LEU A 475 26.22 5.57 18.73
N GLU A 476 26.84 4.50 18.23
CA GLU A 476 26.31 3.66 17.16
C GLU A 476 24.97 3.05 17.58
N GLN A 477 24.90 2.42 18.75
CA GLN A 477 23.65 1.87 19.29
C GLN A 477 22.55 2.92 19.42
N MET A 478 22.90 4.10 19.94
CA MET A 478 21.94 5.21 20.08
C MET A 478 21.42 5.68 18.71
N GLY A 479 22.30 5.80 17.72
CA GLY A 479 21.93 6.16 16.35
C GLY A 479 21.01 5.12 15.71
N GLN A 480 21.37 3.85 15.78
CA GLN A 480 20.55 2.75 15.26
C GLN A 480 19.20 2.67 15.97
N THR A 481 19.17 2.82 17.29
CA THR A 481 17.93 2.78 18.07
C THR A 481 16.98 3.91 17.65
N ARG A 482 17.50 5.13 17.47
CA ARG A 482 16.70 6.29 17.03
C ARG A 482 16.20 6.10 15.61
N LEU A 483 17.07 5.69 14.68
CA LEU A 483 16.67 5.44 13.30
C LEU A 483 15.59 4.36 13.23
N ASN A 484 15.80 3.21 13.88
CA ASN A 484 14.83 2.12 13.90
C ASN A 484 13.51 2.54 14.53
N SER A 485 13.54 3.29 15.64
CA SER A 485 12.32 3.78 16.29
C SER A 485 11.57 4.79 15.41
N MET A 486 12.26 5.67 14.70
CA MET A 486 11.63 6.59 13.74
C MET A 486 10.99 5.84 12.58
N LEU A 487 11.69 4.86 12.00
CA LEU A 487 11.14 4.03 10.94
C LEU A 487 9.91 3.24 11.43
N SER A 488 10.00 2.61 12.60
CA SER A 488 8.85 1.90 13.18
C SER A 488 7.68 2.84 13.51
N LEU A 489 7.96 4.06 13.97
CA LEU A 489 6.90 5.05 14.24
C LEU A 489 6.14 5.39 12.95
N VAL A 490 6.83 5.62 11.84
CA VAL A 490 6.22 6.00 10.55
C VAL A 490 5.56 4.78 9.91
N MET A 491 6.31 3.67 9.75
CA MET A 491 5.88 2.53 8.93
C MET A 491 4.92 1.59 9.65
N ASP A 492 5.03 1.47 10.98
CA ASP A 492 4.24 0.51 11.72
C ASP A 492 3.17 1.18 12.58
N ILE A 493 3.57 2.11 13.45
CA ILE A 493 2.67 2.65 14.47
C ILE A 493 1.65 3.60 13.83
N ASN A 494 2.13 4.57 13.04
CA ASN A 494 1.24 5.57 12.44
C ASN A 494 0.25 4.93 11.44
N LEU A 495 0.72 4.06 10.55
CA LEU A 495 -0.15 3.36 9.61
C LEU A 495 -1.19 2.49 10.32
N LYS A 496 -0.82 1.81 11.40
CA LYS A 496 -1.75 0.99 12.19
C LYS A 496 -2.75 1.83 12.97
N GLN A 497 -2.33 2.97 13.50
CA GLN A 497 -3.24 3.87 14.19
C GLN A 497 -4.29 4.47 13.25
N THR A 498 -3.86 4.96 12.08
CA THR A 498 -4.77 5.47 11.04
C THR A 498 -5.76 4.40 10.61
N ARG A 499 -5.27 3.18 10.34
CA ARG A 499 -6.10 2.02 10.02
C ARG A 499 -7.14 1.74 11.11
N ARG A 500 -6.73 1.73 12.38
CA ARG A 500 -7.66 1.49 13.51
C ARG A 500 -8.76 2.53 13.55
N LEU A 501 -8.43 3.82 13.39
CA LEU A 501 -9.42 4.90 13.38
C LEU A 501 -10.43 4.76 12.24
N ILE A 502 -9.98 4.36 11.05
CA ILE A 502 -10.87 4.10 9.90
C ILE A 502 -11.76 2.89 10.19
N PHE A 503 -11.23 1.84 10.81
CA PHE A 503 -12.02 0.69 11.21
C PHE A 503 -13.06 1.04 12.26
N ASP A 504 -12.68 1.77 13.30
CA ASP A 504 -13.60 2.20 14.36
C ASP A 504 -14.74 3.01 13.74
N ALA A 505 -14.45 3.92 12.80
CA ALA A 505 -15.45 4.65 12.05
C ALA A 505 -16.35 3.72 11.20
N PHE A 506 -15.77 2.69 10.57
CA PHE A 506 -16.51 1.73 9.74
C PHE A 506 -17.37 0.78 10.57
N TYR A 507 -16.92 0.40 11.75
CA TYR A 507 -17.66 -0.53 12.63
C TYR A 507 -18.69 0.14 13.53
N GLY A 508 -18.85 1.45 13.45
CA GLY A 508 -20.01 2.13 14.04
C GLY A 508 -19.78 2.78 15.40
N GLU A 509 -18.59 2.73 15.99
CA GLU A 509 -18.33 3.43 17.27
C GLU A 509 -18.52 4.94 17.15
N PHE A 510 -18.20 5.53 15.99
CA PHE A 510 -18.37 6.96 15.73
C PHE A 510 -19.73 7.34 15.15
N TYR A 511 -20.44 6.43 14.53
CA TYR A 511 -21.69 6.74 13.82
C TYR A 511 -22.95 6.17 14.46
N GLY A 512 -22.83 5.37 15.53
CA GLY A 512 -23.95 4.84 16.32
C GLY A 512 -24.93 3.93 15.56
N VAL A 513 -24.78 3.78 14.23
CA VAL A 513 -25.63 2.96 13.39
C VAL A 513 -24.76 2.06 12.53
N ASP A 514 -24.92 0.77 12.66
CA ASP A 514 -24.21 -0.22 11.86
C ASP A 514 -24.80 -0.37 10.45
N VAL A 515 -24.76 0.72 9.70
CA VAL A 515 -25.32 0.78 8.33
C VAL A 515 -24.69 -0.24 7.40
N TRP A 516 -23.45 -0.66 7.70
CA TRP A 516 -22.69 -1.55 6.84
C TRP A 516 -22.61 -2.99 7.37
N GLN A 517 -23.15 -3.29 8.54
CA GLN A 517 -22.96 -4.58 9.21
C GLN A 517 -23.33 -5.77 8.31
N ASN A 518 -24.42 -5.67 7.57
CA ASN A 518 -24.91 -6.73 6.66
C ASN A 518 -24.39 -6.64 5.24
N ARG A 519 -23.53 -5.66 4.96
CA ARG A 519 -23.06 -5.33 3.61
C ARG A 519 -21.55 -5.30 3.52
N ARG A 520 -20.85 -5.96 4.45
CA ARG A 520 -19.39 -5.96 4.50
C ARG A 520 -18.81 -7.36 4.57
N VAL A 521 -17.75 -7.57 3.80
CA VAL A 521 -16.85 -8.71 3.93
C VAL A 521 -15.44 -8.19 4.12
N PHE A 522 -14.83 -8.58 5.22
CA PHE A 522 -13.47 -8.21 5.55
C PHE A 522 -12.56 -9.43 5.40
N ASN A 523 -11.77 -9.42 4.31
CA ASN A 523 -10.87 -10.49 3.94
C ASN A 523 -9.42 -10.08 4.26
N VAL A 524 -8.76 -10.82 5.15
CA VAL A 524 -7.39 -10.54 5.59
C VAL A 524 -6.45 -11.70 5.30
N ILE A 525 -5.24 -11.41 4.85
CA ILE A 525 -4.27 -12.41 4.44
C ILE A 525 -3.92 -13.44 5.54
N TYR A 526 -3.98 -13.04 6.81
CA TYR A 526 -3.68 -13.93 7.94
C TYR A 526 -4.90 -14.69 8.47
N GLU A 527 -6.08 -14.53 7.88
CA GLU A 527 -7.34 -15.11 8.36
C GLU A 527 -7.21 -16.61 8.65
N LEU A 528 -6.67 -17.35 7.71
CA LEU A 528 -6.48 -18.80 7.80
C LEU A 528 -5.05 -19.21 8.20
N SER A 529 -4.16 -18.27 8.60
CA SER A 529 -2.79 -18.63 8.97
C SER A 529 -2.73 -19.45 10.25
N GLU A 530 -1.73 -20.33 10.36
CA GLU A 530 -1.49 -21.17 11.56
C GLU A 530 -1.48 -20.32 12.85
N LYS A 531 -0.85 -19.15 12.80
CA LYS A 531 -0.72 -18.24 13.94
C LYS A 531 -2.06 -17.65 14.38
N ASN A 532 -3.08 -17.63 13.51
CA ASN A 532 -4.39 -17.03 13.77
C ASN A 532 -5.47 -18.06 14.15
N THR A 533 -5.23 -19.34 14.06
CA THR A 533 -6.25 -20.39 14.23
C THR A 533 -7.05 -20.26 15.51
N VAL A 534 -6.37 -20.05 16.66
CA VAL A 534 -7.01 -19.90 17.97
C VAL A 534 -7.86 -18.62 18.03
N ASN A 535 -7.30 -17.51 17.57
CA ASN A 535 -8.00 -16.23 17.56
C ASN A 535 -9.21 -16.25 16.61
N ARG A 536 -9.04 -16.83 15.42
CA ARG A 536 -10.13 -17.00 14.43
C ARG A 536 -11.28 -17.80 15.01
N LYS A 537 -11.00 -18.91 15.67
CA LYS A 537 -12.04 -19.72 16.33
C LYS A 537 -12.83 -18.88 17.36
N ALA A 538 -12.15 -18.14 18.21
CA ALA A 538 -12.79 -17.27 19.21
C ALA A 538 -13.65 -16.16 18.57
N VAL A 539 -13.18 -15.59 17.43
CA VAL A 539 -13.95 -14.59 16.67
C VAL A 539 -15.21 -15.21 16.07
N LEU A 540 -15.11 -16.40 15.47
CA LEU A 540 -16.24 -17.13 14.89
C LEU A 540 -17.24 -17.53 15.99
N GLU A 541 -16.78 -18.01 17.15
CA GLU A 541 -17.62 -18.30 18.30
C GLU A 541 -18.40 -17.06 18.78
N THR A 542 -17.71 -15.93 18.89
CA THR A 542 -18.36 -14.66 19.23
C THR A 542 -19.41 -14.27 18.19
N LYS A 543 -19.08 -14.38 16.92
CA LYS A 543 -19.96 -14.02 15.81
C LYS A 543 -21.19 -14.93 15.75
N PHE A 544 -21.01 -16.23 15.71
CA PHE A 544 -22.10 -17.18 15.49
C PHE A 544 -22.91 -17.43 16.74
N TYR A 545 -22.32 -17.52 17.93
CA TYR A 545 -23.08 -17.72 19.16
C TYR A 545 -23.67 -16.41 19.71
N LYS A 546 -22.86 -15.35 19.85
CA LYS A 546 -23.29 -14.13 20.56
C LYS A 546 -24.02 -13.16 19.63
N THR A 547 -23.42 -12.85 18.47
CA THR A 547 -23.97 -11.79 17.61
C THR A 547 -25.19 -12.29 16.82
N TYR A 548 -25.08 -13.45 16.19
CA TYR A 548 -26.13 -14.00 15.33
C TYR A 548 -26.84 -15.23 15.91
N GLY A 549 -26.47 -15.67 17.09
CA GLY A 549 -27.12 -16.77 17.83
C GLY A 549 -28.45 -16.38 18.50
N PHE A 550 -28.79 -15.09 18.51
CA PHE A 550 -30.04 -14.53 18.99
C PHE A 550 -30.43 -14.97 20.41
N GLY A 551 -29.45 -14.99 21.32
CA GLY A 551 -29.68 -15.23 22.74
C GLY A 551 -29.93 -16.71 23.14
N GLN A 552 -29.79 -17.65 22.21
CA GLN A 552 -29.79 -19.09 22.55
C GLN A 552 -28.51 -19.44 23.33
N GLN A 553 -28.64 -20.36 24.29
CA GLN A 553 -27.46 -20.86 25.03
C GLN A 553 -26.49 -21.54 24.05
N THR A 554 -25.18 -21.35 24.27
CA THR A 554 -24.12 -21.80 23.36
C THR A 554 -24.18 -23.28 23.04
N ASP A 555 -24.49 -24.13 24.02
CA ASP A 555 -24.47 -25.60 23.87
C ASP A 555 -25.70 -26.14 23.08
N GLU A 556 -26.77 -25.36 22.99
CA GLU A 556 -27.99 -25.73 22.28
C GLU A 556 -28.06 -25.16 20.86
N ASN A 557 -27.12 -24.28 20.50
CA ASN A 557 -27.10 -23.63 19.18
C ASN A 557 -26.39 -24.50 18.13
N VAL A 558 -27.11 -25.51 17.64
CA VAL A 558 -26.62 -26.44 16.61
C VAL A 558 -26.14 -25.68 15.38
N TRP A 559 -26.90 -24.68 14.92
CA TRP A 559 -26.52 -23.86 13.75
C TRP A 559 -25.14 -23.20 13.90
N ALA A 560 -24.88 -22.57 15.06
CA ALA A 560 -23.62 -21.90 15.29
C ALA A 560 -22.43 -22.89 15.32
N ARG A 561 -22.63 -24.04 15.98
CA ARG A 561 -21.63 -25.11 16.01
C ARG A 561 -21.31 -25.61 14.62
N ASP A 562 -22.32 -25.92 13.81
CA ASP A 562 -22.16 -26.46 12.46
C ASP A 562 -21.46 -25.45 11.54
N CYS A 563 -21.79 -24.14 11.62
CA CYS A 563 -21.09 -23.07 10.91
C CYS A 563 -19.60 -23.01 11.27
N ILE A 564 -19.28 -23.08 12.57
CA ILE A 564 -17.89 -23.05 13.05
C ILE A 564 -17.14 -24.29 12.56
N GLU A 565 -17.76 -25.47 12.65
CA GLU A 565 -17.15 -26.71 12.18
C GLU A 565 -16.85 -26.69 10.70
N VAL A 566 -17.80 -26.28 9.87
CA VAL A 566 -17.59 -26.13 8.40
C VAL A 566 -16.42 -25.22 8.08
N LEU A 567 -16.29 -24.09 8.80
CA LEU A 567 -15.25 -23.09 8.55
C LEU A 567 -13.88 -23.44 9.14
N THR A 568 -13.80 -24.35 10.13
CA THR A 568 -12.53 -24.62 10.87
C THR A 568 -12.00 -26.04 10.73
N SER A 569 -12.83 -27.03 10.33
CA SER A 569 -12.36 -28.40 10.17
C SER A 569 -11.59 -28.62 8.86
N ASN A 570 -10.57 -29.46 8.91
CA ASN A 570 -9.75 -29.89 7.77
C ASN A 570 -9.09 -28.71 7.01
N CYS A 571 -8.59 -27.69 7.75
CA CYS A 571 -7.97 -26.49 7.18
C CYS A 571 -6.43 -26.52 7.24
N GLU A 572 -5.79 -27.61 7.64
CA GLU A 572 -4.35 -27.66 7.92
C GLU A 572 -3.51 -27.26 6.69
N ALA A 573 -3.84 -27.77 5.51
CA ALA A 573 -3.15 -27.42 4.27
C ALA A 573 -3.29 -25.93 3.93
N LEU A 574 -4.50 -25.37 4.10
CA LEU A 574 -4.77 -23.94 3.92
C LEU A 574 -3.99 -23.09 4.91
N ASN A 575 -3.92 -23.52 6.18
CA ASN A 575 -3.24 -22.80 7.24
C ASN A 575 -1.74 -22.64 6.94
N VAL A 576 -1.09 -23.69 6.45
CA VAL A 576 0.34 -23.66 6.05
C VAL A 576 0.59 -22.67 4.93
N ILE A 577 -0.26 -22.67 3.89
CA ILE A 577 -0.11 -21.74 2.74
C ILE A 577 -0.40 -20.31 3.16
N ALA A 578 -1.46 -20.07 3.94
CA ALA A 578 -1.79 -18.76 4.47
C ALA A 578 -0.67 -18.22 5.39
N GLU A 579 0.01 -19.10 6.17
CA GLU A 579 1.16 -18.72 6.98
C GLU A 579 2.35 -18.28 6.11
N LYS A 580 2.66 -19.00 5.03
CA LYS A 580 3.68 -18.60 4.06
C LYS A 580 3.32 -17.28 3.39
N ALA A 581 2.07 -17.13 2.93
CA ALA A 581 1.58 -15.93 2.25
C ALA A 581 1.71 -14.68 3.13
N ARG A 582 1.28 -14.72 4.41
CA ARG A 582 1.36 -13.57 5.30
C ARG A 582 2.78 -13.13 5.66
N THR A 583 3.75 -14.05 5.57
CA THR A 583 5.16 -13.79 5.90
C THR A 583 5.98 -13.27 4.72
N MET A 584 5.43 -13.22 3.51
CA MET A 584 6.06 -12.57 2.37
C MET A 584 6.33 -11.09 2.65
N GLY A 585 7.44 -10.55 2.15
CA GLY A 585 7.79 -9.13 2.26
C GLY A 585 6.75 -8.20 1.62
N THR A 586 6.75 -6.93 2.04
CA THR A 586 5.85 -5.88 1.50
C THR A 586 6.57 -4.94 0.53
N THR A 587 7.65 -5.40 -0.08
CA THR A 587 8.43 -4.66 -1.07
C THR A 587 7.68 -4.53 -2.40
N LEU A 588 8.10 -3.57 -3.24
CA LEU A 588 7.63 -3.40 -4.61
C LEU A 588 8.45 -4.22 -5.62
N TRP A 589 9.14 -5.22 -5.15
CA TRP A 589 9.90 -6.18 -5.94
C TRP A 589 9.90 -7.53 -5.23
N THR A 590 10.13 -8.58 -5.99
CA THR A 590 10.27 -9.95 -5.48
C THR A 590 11.75 -10.25 -5.26
N ASP A 591 12.11 -10.73 -4.11
CA ASP A 591 13.48 -11.19 -3.85
C ASP A 591 13.69 -12.62 -4.34
N GLN A 592 14.95 -13.06 -4.41
CA GLN A 592 15.28 -14.40 -4.92
C GLN A 592 14.67 -15.51 -4.08
N LYS A 593 14.56 -15.32 -2.78
CA LYS A 593 13.95 -16.29 -1.86
C LYS A 593 12.45 -16.45 -2.15
N ASP A 594 11.73 -15.35 -2.35
CA ASP A 594 10.30 -15.37 -2.67
C ASP A 594 10.03 -16.07 -4.01
N LEU A 595 10.94 -15.93 -4.98
CA LEU A 595 10.86 -16.61 -6.27
C LEU A 595 11.15 -18.12 -6.13
N ASP A 596 12.21 -18.50 -5.43
CA ASP A 596 12.60 -19.90 -5.22
C ASP A 596 11.54 -20.68 -4.43
N GLU A 597 10.88 -20.02 -3.47
CA GLU A 597 9.82 -20.59 -2.65
C GLU A 597 8.42 -20.45 -3.26
N HIS A 598 8.29 -19.90 -4.47
CA HIS A 598 7.02 -19.64 -5.16
C HIS A 598 5.99 -18.84 -4.34
N ARG A 599 6.46 -17.87 -3.57
CA ARG A 599 5.63 -17.13 -2.62
C ARG A 599 4.50 -16.35 -3.25
N ILE A 600 4.69 -15.80 -4.46
CA ILE A 600 3.62 -15.11 -5.20
C ILE A 600 2.44 -16.07 -5.43
N MET A 601 2.70 -17.31 -5.81
CA MET A 601 1.66 -18.32 -5.98
C MET A 601 0.91 -18.57 -4.66
N ASP A 602 1.63 -18.77 -3.56
CA ASP A 602 1.02 -18.97 -2.23
C ASP A 602 0.13 -17.78 -1.83
N VAL A 603 0.55 -16.55 -2.13
CA VAL A 603 -0.23 -15.34 -1.84
C VAL A 603 -1.48 -15.24 -2.71
N VAL A 604 -1.40 -15.54 -4.01
CA VAL A 604 -2.57 -15.58 -4.89
C VAL A 604 -3.57 -16.63 -4.40
N CYS A 605 -3.12 -17.84 -4.10
CA CYS A 605 -3.98 -18.91 -3.58
C CYS A 605 -4.59 -18.53 -2.22
N ALA A 606 -3.81 -17.89 -1.33
CA ALA A 606 -4.34 -17.36 -0.08
C ALA A 606 -5.46 -16.34 -0.33
N GLY A 607 -5.30 -15.46 -1.32
CA GLY A 607 -6.36 -14.53 -1.73
C GLY A 607 -7.61 -15.26 -2.22
N GLN A 608 -7.48 -16.35 -2.98
CA GLN A 608 -8.59 -17.16 -3.49
C GLN A 608 -9.35 -17.84 -2.34
N PHE A 609 -8.69 -18.69 -1.56
CA PHE A 609 -9.39 -19.48 -0.55
C PHE A 609 -9.84 -18.67 0.68
N THR A 610 -9.15 -17.60 1.06
CA THR A 610 -9.65 -16.73 2.13
C THR A 610 -10.87 -15.93 1.69
N THR A 611 -10.92 -15.51 0.41
CA THR A 611 -12.12 -14.88 -0.16
C THR A 611 -13.31 -15.86 -0.14
N CYS A 612 -13.09 -17.11 -0.54
CA CYS A 612 -14.10 -18.17 -0.44
C CYS A 612 -14.61 -18.34 0.99
N ALA A 613 -13.71 -18.51 1.95
CA ALA A 613 -14.04 -18.67 3.38
C ALA A 613 -14.86 -17.49 3.92
N LYS A 614 -14.47 -16.26 3.58
CA LYS A 614 -15.13 -15.05 4.09
C LYS A 614 -16.48 -14.82 3.41
N LEU A 615 -16.65 -15.17 2.14
CA LEU A 615 -17.95 -15.16 1.48
C LEU A 615 -18.88 -16.24 2.03
N LEU A 616 -18.35 -17.43 2.31
CA LEU A 616 -19.12 -18.50 2.95
C LEU A 616 -19.62 -18.07 4.35
N GLU A 617 -18.72 -17.52 5.16
CA GLU A 617 -19.05 -16.93 6.47
C GLU A 617 -20.14 -15.84 6.35
N TYR A 618 -20.05 -14.99 5.33
CA TYR A 618 -21.03 -13.94 5.04
C TYR A 618 -22.40 -14.55 4.65
N CYS A 619 -22.42 -15.52 3.76
CA CYS A 619 -23.66 -16.19 3.34
C CYS A 619 -24.36 -16.89 4.51
N MET A 620 -23.62 -17.58 5.40
CA MET A 620 -24.20 -18.20 6.60
C MET A 620 -24.89 -17.18 7.51
N VAL A 621 -24.32 -15.98 7.64
CA VAL A 621 -24.93 -14.89 8.39
C VAL A 621 -26.19 -14.37 7.71
N VAL A 622 -26.16 -14.17 6.39
CA VAL A 622 -27.33 -13.71 5.61
C VAL A 622 -28.46 -14.71 5.70
N GLU A 623 -28.17 -16.02 5.54
CA GLU A 623 -29.18 -17.10 5.74
C GLU A 623 -29.85 -17.01 7.12
N ARG A 624 -29.05 -16.83 8.16
CA ARG A 624 -29.55 -16.71 9.54
C ARG A 624 -30.45 -15.49 9.74
N ILE A 625 -30.13 -14.38 9.09
CA ILE A 625 -30.93 -13.15 9.15
C ILE A 625 -32.27 -13.36 8.40
N LEU A 626 -32.23 -13.98 7.21
CA LEU A 626 -33.46 -14.34 6.44
C LEU A 626 -34.37 -15.18 7.28
N ASP A 627 -33.90 -16.26 7.90
CA ASP A 627 -34.68 -17.14 8.76
C ASP A 627 -35.31 -16.40 9.95
N ASN A 628 -34.58 -15.47 10.56
CA ASN A 628 -35.08 -14.74 11.71
C ASN A 628 -35.90 -13.52 11.34
N GLY A 629 -35.68 -12.88 10.20
CA GLY A 629 -36.53 -11.83 9.65
C GLY A 629 -37.96 -12.29 9.43
N VAL A 630 -38.14 -13.53 8.99
CA VAL A 630 -39.44 -14.18 8.92
C VAL A 630 -40.07 -14.39 10.29
N LYS A 631 -39.28 -14.63 11.33
CA LYS A 631 -39.74 -14.88 12.73
C LYS A 631 -39.87 -13.61 13.57
N ASN A 632 -39.11 -12.54 13.25
CA ASN A 632 -39.13 -11.29 13.99
C ASN A 632 -39.05 -10.08 13.04
N PRO A 633 -40.19 -9.59 12.53
CA PRO A 633 -40.21 -8.46 11.59
C PRO A 633 -39.64 -7.14 12.16
N ASN A 634 -39.44 -7.06 13.48
CA ASN A 634 -38.82 -5.89 14.13
C ASN A 634 -37.30 -6.04 14.34
N HIS A 635 -36.69 -7.06 13.72
CA HIS A 635 -35.23 -7.20 13.80
C HIS A 635 -34.53 -6.00 13.12
N PRO A 636 -33.50 -5.41 13.74
CA PRO A 636 -32.85 -4.19 13.21
C PRO A 636 -32.17 -4.39 11.86
N ILE A 637 -31.95 -5.63 11.46
CA ILE A 637 -31.30 -6.00 10.22
C ILE A 637 -32.37 -6.64 9.31
N GLN A 638 -32.69 -6.00 8.21
CA GLN A 638 -33.69 -6.47 7.27
C GLN A 638 -33.06 -6.83 5.93
N ILE A 639 -33.45 -7.98 5.41
CA ILE A 639 -33.12 -8.43 4.06
C ILE A 639 -34.45 -8.62 3.32
N ALA A 640 -34.58 -8.02 2.15
CA ALA A 640 -35.77 -8.10 1.33
C ALA A 640 -35.40 -8.62 -0.07
N PHE A 641 -35.05 -9.92 -0.14
CA PHE A 641 -34.83 -10.58 -1.41
C PHE A 641 -36.21 -10.98 -2.00
N ASP A 642 -36.38 -10.71 -3.28
CA ASP A 642 -37.46 -11.35 -4.04
C ASP A 642 -37.13 -12.83 -4.36
N GLU A 643 -38.03 -13.57 -4.97
CA GLU A 643 -37.86 -15.00 -5.28
C GLU A 643 -36.63 -15.24 -6.17
N LYS A 644 -36.42 -14.38 -7.16
CA LYS A 644 -35.28 -14.48 -8.09
C LYS A 644 -33.95 -14.19 -7.38
N GLU A 645 -33.90 -13.18 -6.53
CA GLU A 645 -32.73 -12.81 -5.78
C GLU A 645 -32.38 -13.85 -4.71
N LEU A 646 -33.41 -14.47 -4.12
CA LEU A 646 -33.20 -15.58 -3.20
C LEU A 646 -32.62 -16.81 -3.93
N GLU A 647 -33.10 -17.12 -5.14
CA GLU A 647 -32.57 -18.22 -5.98
C GLU A 647 -31.07 -17.95 -6.34
N ILE A 648 -30.73 -16.72 -6.77
CA ILE A 648 -29.37 -16.32 -7.06
C ILE A 648 -28.50 -16.48 -5.82
N PHE A 649 -28.96 -16.00 -4.66
CA PHE A 649 -28.22 -16.10 -3.41
C PHE A 649 -27.96 -17.57 -3.01
N GLN A 650 -28.96 -18.42 -3.09
CA GLN A 650 -28.87 -19.87 -2.77
C GLN A 650 -27.90 -20.57 -3.72
N GLY A 651 -27.96 -20.25 -5.02
CA GLY A 651 -27.06 -20.79 -6.03
C GLY A 651 -25.60 -20.42 -5.73
N LEU A 652 -25.32 -19.14 -5.44
CA LEU A 652 -23.99 -18.66 -5.04
C LEU A 652 -23.52 -19.29 -3.73
N ARG A 653 -24.39 -19.38 -2.73
CA ARG A 653 -24.10 -20.01 -1.44
C ARG A 653 -23.68 -21.47 -1.61
N THR A 654 -24.39 -22.22 -2.46
CA THR A 654 -24.06 -23.61 -2.77
C THR A 654 -22.72 -23.73 -3.50
N LYS A 655 -22.49 -22.91 -4.52
CA LYS A 655 -21.21 -22.88 -5.25
C LYS A 655 -20.02 -22.58 -4.32
N ILE A 656 -20.16 -21.57 -3.47
CA ILE A 656 -19.12 -21.18 -2.51
C ILE A 656 -18.81 -22.32 -1.52
N GLN A 657 -19.84 -23.07 -1.08
CA GLN A 657 -19.64 -24.24 -0.21
C GLN A 657 -18.87 -25.35 -0.92
N LEU A 658 -19.22 -25.66 -2.17
CA LEU A 658 -18.50 -26.65 -2.97
C LEU A 658 -17.04 -26.26 -3.18
N ASP A 659 -16.79 -25.00 -3.51
CA ASP A 659 -15.43 -24.47 -3.68
C ASP A 659 -14.63 -24.52 -2.37
N TRP A 660 -15.30 -24.24 -1.24
CA TRP A 660 -14.65 -24.33 0.08
C TRP A 660 -14.18 -25.76 0.38
N ASP A 661 -15.02 -26.73 0.06
CA ASP A 661 -14.68 -28.15 0.23
C ASP A 661 -13.55 -28.57 -0.73
N GLU A 662 -13.54 -28.04 -1.95
CA GLU A 662 -12.46 -28.27 -2.92
C GLU A 662 -11.16 -27.63 -2.46
N PHE A 663 -11.15 -26.38 -1.96
CA PHE A 663 -9.98 -25.75 -1.40
C PHE A 663 -9.37 -26.50 -0.21
N LYS A 664 -10.18 -27.12 0.65
CA LYS A 664 -9.69 -27.98 1.73
C LYS A 664 -8.96 -29.22 1.19
N ASN A 665 -9.40 -29.76 0.05
CA ASN A 665 -8.77 -30.89 -0.62
C ASN A 665 -7.52 -30.51 -1.43
N ASP A 666 -7.62 -29.43 -2.22
CA ASP A 666 -6.52 -28.87 -3.02
C ASP A 666 -6.50 -27.33 -2.93
N PRO A 667 -5.68 -26.75 -2.05
CA PRO A 667 -5.57 -25.30 -1.91
C PRO A 667 -5.17 -24.54 -3.20
N TYR A 668 -4.62 -25.25 -4.17
CA TYR A 668 -4.17 -24.68 -5.44
C TYR A 668 -5.11 -24.98 -6.61
N PHE A 669 -6.29 -25.55 -6.39
CA PHE A 669 -7.15 -26.02 -7.49
C PHE A 669 -7.50 -24.89 -8.48
N LEU A 670 -7.95 -23.75 -7.99
CA LEU A 670 -8.33 -22.62 -8.82
C LEU A 670 -7.13 -21.96 -9.53
N TYR A 671 -5.99 -21.91 -8.87
CA TYR A 671 -4.74 -21.45 -9.48
C TYR A 671 -4.34 -22.36 -10.67
N LYS A 672 -4.46 -23.67 -10.50
CA LYS A 672 -4.19 -24.65 -11.56
C LYS A 672 -5.17 -24.55 -12.70
N GLU A 673 -6.46 -24.30 -12.45
CA GLU A 673 -7.50 -24.06 -13.48
C GLU A 673 -7.18 -22.80 -14.29
N SER A 674 -6.84 -21.70 -13.61
CA SER A 674 -6.47 -20.44 -14.26
C SER A 674 -5.23 -20.55 -15.14
N LEU A 675 -4.35 -21.54 -14.91
CA LEU A 675 -3.21 -21.85 -15.77
C LEU A 675 -3.58 -22.75 -16.96
N LYS A 676 -4.53 -23.65 -16.81
CA LYS A 676 -4.98 -24.58 -17.91
C LYS A 676 -5.75 -23.85 -18.99
N SER A 677 -6.53 -22.83 -18.65
CA SER A 677 -7.21 -21.97 -19.64
C SER A 677 -6.26 -21.24 -20.59
N LYS A 678 -4.93 -21.32 -20.32
CA LYS A 678 -3.85 -20.76 -21.17
C LYS A 678 -3.39 -21.69 -22.31
N GLN A 679 -3.79 -22.98 -22.32
CA GLN A 679 -3.33 -23.97 -23.30
C GLN A 679 -4.33 -24.24 -24.43
N ASN A 680 -5.54 -23.72 -24.29
CA ASN A 680 -6.59 -23.75 -25.31
C ASN A 680 -6.84 -22.34 -25.87
#